data_5d5fa54815f39b8c8e48352f405b4fb9
#
_entry.id   5d5fa54815f39b8c8e48352f405b4fb9
#
_cell.length_a   1.000
_cell.length_b   1.000
_cell.length_c   1.000
_cell.angle_alpha   90.00
_cell.angle_beta   90.00
_cell.angle_gamma   90.00
#
_symmetry.space_group_name_H-M   'P 1'
#
loop_
_entity.id
_entity.type
_entity.pdbx_description
1 polymer ?
#
loop_
_entity_poly.entity_id
_entity_poly.type
_entity_poly.pdbx_seq_one_letter_code
_entity_poly.pdbx_strand_id
1 'polypeptide(L)'
;MGNGSYGARRYRGRRKGRGSDRNILLRAAGRAAFFPLLLAYLELVLHIAMGMDLKYCVIYLLFALSMGCLFSALTMPFKRPVNRVLVKVLAVVISLLYVVEIIAKKILQNFYSFSSLGMAAGNHLTDYTQVILSMVARNIPLILVLLLPAILVIIFGNATLRFPWTDVRFAGLMVVAAAVFHLLGLGAVHLPWGGDLTPKQLYRVDTNLDDQVEQLGLVTMLRLDVKHQFVPAGTLLDDDFTGLPVPPSAGPSDPAGEESQDPAASSTPVVDTSPNVMDVDLAALAENAPNGDIQWLANYFNSVTPTNRNEYTGMFEGYNVILFVLEGFSGYALDPELTPTLWQMSHEGFVFNNYYTALHFTSTSNGECQTLLGLYPKNGNPATMSRTGQLGTNAYFSLAQQLGREGYTLFGYHDNQDMYGRYASHTNLGYTWKQYVPGHNDDPANLTCEENAAGTDRLWPQRDKYMVEVSVDDYIHQDTPFHVYYLTVSGHTNYGWNRVASQYRDLVADLPYSEKTQAYVAAAAIEVDRAMETLLDELEAAGKLDNTLIIATGDHIPYSDVDVLEELAGKPFGSSEDLEYLRESAIDFDVYKNTLIMWSASMDEPVEVDKVCCQVDILPTVSNLLGLEYDSRMLAGSDILSDSEGLVVFSSRCWQSDRGFYNRFTQTFTPAEGVTMTAEEQGEYVSAMRRLVSYKLDSTDLIIENDFYDYVFGQSGA
;
A
#
# COMPACT_ATOMS: atom_id res chain seq x y z
N MET A 1 30.89 65.29 78.15
CA MET A 1 31.43 65.95 76.93
C MET A 1 31.64 64.89 75.89
N GLY A 2 31.00 64.97 74.72
CA GLY A 2 31.23 64.02 73.65
C GLY A 2 29.95 63.72 72.88
N ASN A 3 29.57 64.60 71.97
CA ASN A 3 28.43 64.45 71.05
C ASN A 3 28.65 63.33 70.10
N GLY A 4 27.72 62.35 69.97
CA GLY A 4 27.61 61.32 68.94
C GLY A 4 26.56 61.71 67.94
N SER A 5 26.92 62.02 66.73
CA SER A 5 26.01 62.36 65.63
C SER A 5 25.50 61.05 64.95
N TYR A 6 24.19 60.88 65.00
CA TYR A 6 23.52 59.82 64.21
C TYR A 6 23.37 60.23 62.75
N GLY A 7 24.10 59.54 61.81
CA GLY A 7 23.98 59.69 60.37
C GLY A 7 22.81 58.86 59.83
N ALA A 8 21.73 59.50 59.36
CA ALA A 8 20.62 58.88 58.64
C ALA A 8 21.03 58.40 57.26
N ARG A 9 21.07 57.05 57.07
CA ARG A 9 21.22 56.44 55.76
C ARG A 9 19.93 56.59 54.99
N ARG A 10 19.88 57.49 53.99
CA ARG A 10 18.80 57.56 52.99
C ARG A 10 18.80 56.31 52.14
N TYR A 11 17.75 55.45 52.22
CA TYR A 11 17.43 54.45 51.28
C TYR A 11 17.03 55.08 49.92
N ARG A 12 17.94 55.08 48.94
CA ARG A 12 17.62 55.40 47.55
C ARG A 12 16.84 54.23 46.95
N GLY A 13 15.51 54.32 46.92
CA GLY A 13 14.65 53.43 46.15
C GLY A 13 15.03 53.49 44.64
N ARG A 14 15.64 52.43 44.19
CA ARG A 14 15.88 52.23 42.74
C ARG A 14 14.53 52.10 42.04
N ARG A 15 14.03 53.16 41.40
CA ARG A 15 12.94 53.07 40.40
C ARG A 15 13.38 52.10 39.34
N LYS A 16 12.88 50.84 39.36
CA LYS A 16 12.96 49.91 38.26
C LYS A 16 12.18 50.54 37.07
N GLY A 17 12.90 50.95 36.04
CA GLY A 17 12.29 51.63 34.93
C GLY A 17 11.32 50.73 34.16
N ARG A 18 10.21 51.27 33.70
CA ARG A 18 9.19 50.68 32.80
C ARG A 18 9.79 49.95 31.58
N GLY A 19 11.02 50.27 31.15
CA GLY A 19 11.75 49.57 30.09
C GLY A 19 12.21 48.15 30.44
N SER A 20 12.49 47.86 31.75
CA SER A 20 12.88 46.52 32.20
C SER A 20 11.72 45.52 32.11
N ASP A 21 10.50 45.96 32.49
CA ASP A 21 9.33 45.09 32.52
C ASP A 21 8.83 44.77 31.10
N ARG A 22 8.86 45.72 30.16
CA ARG A 22 8.54 45.50 28.77
C ARG A 22 9.48 44.49 28.09
N ASN A 23 10.78 44.55 28.39
CA ASN A 23 11.74 43.60 27.87
C ASN A 23 11.58 42.17 28.45
N ILE A 24 11.10 42.04 29.67
CA ILE A 24 10.81 40.76 30.32
C ILE A 24 9.55 40.13 29.69
N LEU A 25 8.51 40.90 29.47
CA LEU A 25 7.27 40.45 28.81
C LEU A 25 7.52 40.02 27.37
N LEU A 26 8.26 40.80 26.57
CA LEU A 26 8.62 40.46 25.21
C LEU A 26 9.43 39.15 25.12
N ARG A 27 10.32 38.91 26.04
CA ARG A 27 11.12 37.67 26.10
C ARG A 27 10.28 36.45 26.56
N ALA A 28 9.31 36.67 27.43
CA ALA A 28 8.37 35.63 27.85
C ALA A 28 7.42 35.28 26.69
N ALA A 29 6.94 36.27 25.93
CA ALA A 29 6.12 36.08 24.75
C ALA A 29 6.89 35.35 23.62
N GLY A 30 8.14 35.76 23.35
CA GLY A 30 8.98 35.07 22.36
C GLY A 30 9.27 33.61 22.73
N ARG A 31 9.42 33.33 24.04
CA ARG A 31 9.57 31.96 24.52
C ARG A 31 8.29 31.14 24.37
N ALA A 32 7.14 31.72 24.65
CA ALA A 32 5.83 31.06 24.49
C ALA A 32 5.52 30.78 23.01
N ALA A 33 5.85 31.69 22.15
CA ALA A 33 5.62 31.58 20.69
C ALA A 33 6.60 30.67 19.96
N PHE A 34 7.69 30.21 20.60
CA PHE A 34 8.75 29.49 19.92
C PHE A 34 8.26 28.19 19.25
N PHE A 35 7.62 27.28 20.01
CA PHE A 35 7.12 26.02 19.44
C PHE A 35 5.93 26.21 18.48
N PRO A 36 4.94 27.07 18.77
CA PRO A 36 3.92 27.41 17.77
C PRO A 36 4.49 27.87 16.43
N LEU A 37 5.49 28.75 16.46
CA LEU A 37 6.13 29.24 15.24
C LEU A 37 7.05 28.17 14.59
N LEU A 38 7.71 27.35 15.39
CA LEU A 38 8.50 26.22 14.87
C LEU A 38 7.63 25.26 14.08
N LEU A 39 6.51 24.80 14.65
CA LEU A 39 5.64 23.85 13.97
C LEU A 39 4.96 24.47 12.75
N ALA A 40 4.47 25.70 12.85
CA ALA A 40 3.92 26.40 11.69
C ALA A 40 4.95 26.56 10.55
N TYR A 41 6.22 26.83 10.90
CA TYR A 41 7.32 26.88 9.93
C TYR A 41 7.57 25.52 9.27
N LEU A 42 7.66 24.45 10.08
CA LEU A 42 7.94 23.11 9.58
C LEU A 42 6.81 22.60 8.68
N GLU A 43 5.54 22.84 9.04
CA GLU A 43 4.38 22.51 8.19
C GLU A 43 4.43 23.25 6.86
N LEU A 44 4.72 24.57 6.86
CA LEU A 44 4.82 25.32 5.61
C LEU A 44 5.97 24.84 4.74
N VAL A 45 7.14 24.55 5.33
CA VAL A 45 8.28 24.04 4.57
C VAL A 45 7.95 22.67 3.97
N LEU A 46 7.31 21.78 4.74
CA LEU A 46 6.88 20.47 4.26
C LEU A 46 5.92 20.61 3.07
N HIS A 47 4.83 21.39 3.21
CA HIS A 47 3.83 21.54 2.16
C HIS A 47 4.42 22.15 0.87
N ILE A 48 5.30 23.17 1.02
CA ILE A 48 5.98 23.78 -0.14
C ILE A 48 6.96 22.79 -0.78
N ALA A 49 7.76 22.06 0.03
CA ALA A 49 8.75 21.12 -0.47
C ALA A 49 8.14 19.88 -1.13
N MET A 50 6.93 19.54 -0.75
CA MET A 50 6.18 18.40 -1.31
C MET A 50 5.12 18.82 -2.34
N GLY A 51 5.08 20.08 -2.75
CA GLY A 51 4.11 20.57 -3.75
C GLY A 51 2.63 20.44 -3.35
N MET A 52 2.33 20.38 -2.04
CA MET A 52 0.97 20.16 -1.54
C MET A 52 0.08 21.38 -1.73
N ASP A 53 -1.23 21.16 -1.87
CA ASP A 53 -2.21 22.24 -2.05
C ASP A 53 -2.29 23.14 -0.81
N LEU A 54 -1.93 24.40 -0.98
CA LEU A 54 -1.92 25.39 0.09
C LEU A 54 -3.31 25.88 0.48
N LYS A 55 -4.40 25.49 -0.22
CA LYS A 55 -5.77 25.90 0.13
C LYS A 55 -6.16 25.51 1.55
N TYR A 56 -5.59 24.41 2.07
CA TYR A 56 -5.84 23.91 3.42
C TYR A 56 -4.95 24.56 4.50
N CYS A 57 -4.11 25.56 4.17
CA CYS A 57 -3.13 26.15 5.09
C CYS A 57 -3.73 26.65 6.41
N VAL A 58 -4.97 27.11 6.41
CA VAL A 58 -5.66 27.55 7.63
C VAL A 58 -5.83 26.38 8.60
N ILE A 59 -6.16 25.19 8.11
CA ILE A 59 -6.41 24.00 8.94
C ILE A 59 -5.11 23.54 9.59
N TYR A 60 -4.10 23.18 8.77
CA TYR A 60 -2.88 22.61 9.30
C TYR A 60 -2.07 23.60 10.15
N LEU A 61 -2.11 24.91 9.85
CA LEU A 61 -1.47 25.92 10.69
C LEU A 61 -2.17 26.09 12.02
N LEU A 62 -3.50 26.05 12.09
CA LEU A 62 -4.24 26.10 13.37
C LEU A 62 -3.90 24.92 14.28
N PHE A 63 -3.83 23.72 13.71
CA PHE A 63 -3.42 22.53 14.46
C PHE A 63 -1.95 22.57 14.86
N ALA A 64 -1.05 23.02 13.99
CA ALA A 64 0.37 23.22 14.30
C ALA A 64 0.56 24.24 15.45
N LEU A 65 -0.15 25.37 15.41
CA LEU A 65 -0.15 26.36 16.48
C LEU A 65 -0.68 25.75 17.79
N SER A 66 -1.76 24.96 17.73
CA SER A 66 -2.31 24.26 18.90
C SER A 66 -1.28 23.34 19.53
N MET A 67 -0.67 22.45 18.77
CA MET A 67 0.33 21.51 19.28
C MET A 67 1.58 22.23 19.77
N GLY A 68 2.03 23.26 19.07
CA GLY A 68 3.14 24.11 19.51
C GLY A 68 2.89 24.79 20.86
N CYS A 69 1.65 25.24 21.09
CA CYS A 69 1.25 25.76 22.41
C CYS A 69 1.35 24.68 23.51
N LEU A 70 0.98 23.43 23.23
CA LEU A 70 1.14 22.31 24.17
C LEU A 70 2.62 22.03 24.48
N PHE A 71 3.51 22.01 23.46
CA PHE A 71 4.96 21.87 23.70
C PHE A 71 5.53 23.05 24.49
N SER A 72 5.04 24.25 24.26
CA SER A 72 5.41 25.40 25.08
C SER A 72 4.96 25.23 26.52
N ALA A 73 3.70 24.82 26.74
CA ALA A 73 3.15 24.57 28.08
C ALA A 73 3.93 23.46 28.82
N LEU A 74 4.26 22.38 28.13
CA LEU A 74 5.01 21.23 28.67
C LEU A 74 6.39 21.65 29.23
N THR A 75 7.09 22.53 28.52
CA THR A 75 8.46 22.94 28.88
C THR A 75 8.54 24.08 29.88
N MET A 76 7.50 24.90 30.00
CA MET A 76 7.49 26.12 30.83
C MET A 76 7.61 25.90 32.36
N PRO A 77 6.99 24.85 32.96
CA PRO A 77 7.03 24.65 34.40
C PRO A 77 8.40 24.34 35.00
N PHE A 78 9.35 23.95 34.14
CA PHE A 78 10.68 23.51 34.61
C PHE A 78 11.63 24.66 34.95
N LYS A 79 12.57 24.42 35.89
CA LYS A 79 13.65 25.36 36.23
C LYS A 79 14.50 25.70 34.98
N ARG A 80 15.07 26.89 34.95
CA ARG A 80 15.82 27.42 33.80
C ARG A 80 16.80 26.44 33.12
N PRO A 81 17.68 25.69 33.83
CA PRO A 81 18.60 24.80 33.18
C PRO A 81 17.89 23.66 32.48
N VAL A 82 16.88 23.05 33.09
CA VAL A 82 16.07 21.95 32.53
C VAL A 82 15.26 22.45 31.34
N ASN A 83 14.56 23.58 31.50
CA ASN A 83 13.79 24.20 30.41
C ASN A 83 14.67 24.46 29.16
N ARG A 84 15.91 24.95 29.33
CA ARG A 84 16.86 25.20 28.27
C ARG A 84 17.21 23.93 27.48
N VAL A 85 17.47 22.84 28.19
CA VAL A 85 17.80 21.56 27.58
C VAL A 85 16.57 20.99 26.86
N LEU A 86 15.42 20.96 27.54
CA LEU A 86 14.18 20.44 26.95
C LEU A 86 13.79 21.17 25.66
N VAL A 87 13.87 22.51 25.62
CA VAL A 87 13.55 23.26 24.40
C VAL A 87 14.47 22.90 23.24
N LYS A 88 15.77 22.77 23.51
CA LYS A 88 16.75 22.40 22.45
C LYS A 88 16.55 20.97 21.98
N VAL A 89 16.36 20.04 22.92
CA VAL A 89 16.12 18.63 22.60
C VAL A 89 14.82 18.48 21.80
N LEU A 90 13.72 19.06 22.27
CA LEU A 90 12.45 18.98 21.55
C LEU A 90 12.49 19.66 20.19
N ALA A 91 13.16 20.80 20.05
CA ALA A 91 13.32 21.45 18.75
C ALA A 91 14.07 20.55 17.75
N VAL A 92 15.13 19.86 18.21
CA VAL A 92 15.87 18.91 17.36
C VAL A 92 15.01 17.70 17.02
N VAL A 93 14.36 17.08 18.02
CA VAL A 93 13.51 15.89 17.79
C VAL A 93 12.38 16.18 16.83
N ILE A 94 11.68 17.31 17.02
CA ILE A 94 10.57 17.71 16.13
C ILE A 94 11.10 17.97 14.72
N SER A 95 12.20 18.71 14.55
CA SER A 95 12.77 18.98 13.24
C SER A 95 13.27 17.71 12.55
N LEU A 96 13.88 16.79 13.29
CA LEU A 96 14.30 15.48 12.76
C LEU A 96 13.12 14.62 12.34
N LEU A 97 11.98 14.67 13.06
CA LEU A 97 10.77 13.95 12.68
C LEU A 97 10.31 14.39 11.29
N TYR A 98 10.26 15.70 11.00
CA TYR A 98 9.92 16.20 9.67
C TYR A 98 10.94 15.78 8.60
N VAL A 99 12.22 15.76 8.95
CA VAL A 99 13.26 15.27 8.01
C VAL A 99 13.05 13.80 7.69
N VAL A 100 12.81 12.96 8.69
CA VAL A 100 12.58 11.52 8.51
C VAL A 100 11.35 11.27 7.64
N GLU A 101 10.23 11.93 7.94
CA GLU A 101 8.98 11.77 7.20
C GLU A 101 9.12 12.22 5.73
N ILE A 102 9.78 13.35 5.47
CA ILE A 102 10.00 13.81 4.09
C ILE A 102 10.93 12.86 3.33
N ILE A 103 11.99 12.37 3.95
CA ILE A 103 12.90 11.43 3.30
C ILE A 103 12.21 10.08 3.08
N ALA A 104 11.45 9.58 4.05
CA ALA A 104 10.65 8.38 3.91
C ALA A 104 9.64 8.52 2.78
N LYS A 105 8.90 9.64 2.73
CA LYS A 105 7.95 9.94 1.64
C LYS A 105 8.63 9.93 0.27
N LYS A 106 9.83 10.48 0.14
CA LYS A 106 10.58 10.50 -1.13
C LYS A 106 11.12 9.13 -1.56
N ILE A 107 11.40 8.24 -0.62
CA ILE A 107 11.87 6.88 -0.91
C ILE A 107 10.68 5.95 -1.15
N LEU A 108 9.69 6.00 -0.27
CA LEU A 108 8.62 5.01 -0.16
C LEU A 108 7.27 5.51 -0.70
N GLN A 109 7.25 6.68 -1.32
CA GLN A 109 6.08 7.31 -1.94
C GLN A 109 4.89 7.60 -1.01
N ASN A 110 5.01 7.34 0.29
CA ASN A 110 3.95 7.54 1.28
C ASN A 110 4.49 8.14 2.58
N PHE A 111 3.65 8.88 3.34
CA PHE A 111 3.91 9.22 4.73
C PHE A 111 3.67 8.01 5.61
N TYR A 112 4.36 7.96 6.76
CA TYR A 112 4.30 6.84 7.69
C TYR A 112 3.68 7.25 9.01
N SER A 113 2.83 6.39 9.55
CA SER A 113 2.34 6.50 10.92
C SER A 113 3.39 5.97 11.91
N PHE A 114 3.24 6.27 13.19
CA PHE A 114 4.10 5.66 14.23
C PHE A 114 3.94 4.14 14.31
N SER A 115 2.72 3.64 14.04
CA SER A 115 2.46 2.21 13.95
C SER A 115 3.23 1.57 12.81
N SER A 116 3.22 2.17 11.63
CA SER A 116 3.95 1.70 10.45
C SER A 116 5.46 1.77 10.62
N LEU A 117 5.98 2.85 11.24
CA LEU A 117 7.41 2.98 11.57
C LEU A 117 7.88 1.90 12.56
N GLY A 118 7.01 1.50 13.49
CA GLY A 118 7.30 0.41 14.43
C GLY A 118 7.49 -0.94 13.72
N MET A 119 6.72 -1.22 12.69
CA MET A 119 6.88 -2.42 11.85
C MET A 119 8.14 -2.34 11.00
N ALA A 120 8.44 -1.19 10.41
CA ALA A 120 9.66 -0.98 9.63
C ALA A 120 10.94 -1.10 10.46
N ALA A 121 10.92 -0.70 11.73
CA ALA A 121 12.07 -0.79 12.62
C ALA A 121 12.45 -2.23 13.01
N GLY A 122 11.53 -3.18 12.90
CA GLY A 122 11.80 -4.62 13.06
C GLY A 122 12.50 -5.26 11.87
N ASN A 123 12.48 -4.60 10.72
CA ASN A 123 13.10 -5.05 9.48
C ASN A 123 14.52 -4.46 9.35
N HIS A 124 15.43 -5.18 8.70
CA HIS A 124 16.83 -4.73 8.58
C HIS A 124 16.96 -3.46 7.73
N LEU A 125 16.95 -2.30 8.37
CA LEU A 125 17.26 -1.01 7.75
C LEU A 125 18.64 -0.96 7.05
N THR A 126 19.48 -1.96 7.31
CA THR A 126 20.81 -2.07 6.71
C THR A 126 20.76 -2.23 5.20
N ASP A 127 19.73 -2.87 4.67
CA ASP A 127 19.59 -3.20 3.26
C ASP A 127 19.26 -1.94 2.43
N TYR A 128 18.59 -0.97 3.06
CA TYR A 128 18.25 0.34 2.46
C TYR A 128 19.28 1.45 2.72
N THR A 129 20.41 1.14 3.37
CA THR A 129 21.37 2.17 3.80
C THR A 129 21.88 3.02 2.63
N GLN A 130 22.15 2.43 1.47
CA GLN A 130 22.65 3.18 0.31
C GLN A 130 21.59 4.09 -0.29
N VAL A 131 20.33 3.63 -0.39
CA VAL A 131 19.18 4.44 -0.86
C VAL A 131 18.98 5.62 0.08
N ILE A 132 18.93 5.37 1.39
CA ILE A 132 18.77 6.40 2.42
C ILE A 132 19.91 7.43 2.32
N LEU A 133 21.17 6.99 2.22
CA LEU A 133 22.32 7.90 2.13
C LEU A 133 22.28 8.73 0.85
N SER A 134 21.94 8.15 -0.29
CA SER A 134 21.83 8.87 -1.56
C SER A 134 20.70 9.91 -1.51
N MET A 135 19.54 9.54 -0.98
CA MET A 135 18.39 10.44 -0.83
C MET A 135 18.68 11.57 0.17
N VAL A 136 19.32 11.27 1.29
CA VAL A 136 19.80 12.30 2.23
C VAL A 136 20.78 13.25 1.55
N ALA A 137 21.75 12.73 0.78
CA ALA A 137 22.74 13.55 0.08
C ALA A 137 22.10 14.49 -0.94
N ARG A 138 21.12 14.02 -1.72
CA ARG A 138 20.38 14.83 -2.70
C ARG A 138 19.53 15.93 -2.02
N ASN A 139 19.02 15.68 -0.80
CA ASN A 139 18.14 16.58 -0.08
C ASN A 139 18.83 17.41 1.03
N ILE A 140 20.17 17.48 1.09
CA ILE A 140 20.90 18.27 2.09
C ILE A 140 20.37 19.71 2.22
N PRO A 141 20.10 20.48 1.14
CA PRO A 141 19.57 21.83 1.27
C PRO A 141 18.24 21.90 2.01
N LEU A 142 17.30 21.01 1.71
CA LEU A 142 16.00 20.92 2.37
C LEU A 142 16.15 20.51 3.84
N ILE A 143 17.00 19.53 4.12
CA ILE A 143 17.30 19.08 5.50
C ILE A 143 17.84 20.26 6.33
N LEU A 144 18.76 21.06 5.77
CA LEU A 144 19.29 22.24 6.45
C LEU A 144 18.20 23.30 6.71
N VAL A 145 17.27 23.49 5.78
CA VAL A 145 16.12 24.39 5.97
C VAL A 145 15.23 23.89 7.10
N LEU A 146 14.89 22.61 7.15
CA LEU A 146 14.08 22.01 8.22
C LEU A 146 14.77 22.08 9.59
N LEU A 147 16.09 21.87 9.65
CA LEU A 147 16.88 21.94 10.87
C LEU A 147 17.21 23.38 11.31
N LEU A 148 17.03 24.38 10.44
CA LEU A 148 17.43 25.76 10.71
C LEU A 148 16.92 26.32 12.04
N PRO A 149 15.63 26.19 12.42
CA PRO A 149 15.15 26.69 13.72
C PRO A 149 15.82 26.01 14.91
N ALA A 150 16.10 24.70 14.81
CA ALA A 150 16.78 23.93 15.85
C ALA A 150 18.25 24.37 15.97
N ILE A 151 18.93 24.58 14.87
CA ILE A 151 20.33 25.10 14.82
C ILE A 151 20.36 26.50 15.46
N LEU A 152 19.45 27.39 15.07
CA LEU A 152 19.39 28.75 15.61
C LEU A 152 19.14 28.76 17.12
N VAL A 153 18.26 27.89 17.63
CA VAL A 153 18.00 27.76 19.06
C VAL A 153 19.21 27.19 19.84
N ILE A 154 19.94 26.27 19.24
CA ILE A 154 21.17 25.74 19.87
C ILE A 154 22.20 26.82 20.01
N ILE A 155 22.45 27.60 18.95
CA ILE A 155 23.53 28.62 18.90
C ILE A 155 23.09 29.87 19.68
N PHE A 156 21.93 30.42 19.37
CA PHE A 156 21.52 31.74 19.86
C PHE A 156 20.49 31.68 21.00
N GLY A 157 19.86 30.54 21.25
CA GLY A 157 18.77 30.41 22.22
C GLY A 157 19.14 30.84 23.65
N ASN A 158 20.40 30.70 24.05
CA ASN A 158 20.87 31.19 25.36
C ASN A 158 20.91 32.72 25.47
N ALA A 159 21.09 33.43 24.35
CA ALA A 159 21.15 34.88 24.30
C ALA A 159 19.79 35.53 24.03
N THR A 160 19.00 34.94 23.14
CA THR A 160 17.74 35.48 22.62
C THR A 160 16.52 35.03 23.42
N LEU A 161 16.46 33.74 23.77
CA LEU A 161 15.41 33.17 24.57
C LEU A 161 15.88 33.09 26.06
N ARG A 162 16.14 34.22 26.68
CA ARG A 162 16.37 34.21 28.14
C ARG A 162 15.16 33.63 28.84
N PHE A 163 15.26 32.38 29.26
CA PHE A 163 14.23 31.63 29.94
C PHE A 163 14.00 32.24 31.34
N PRO A 164 13.06 33.21 31.53
CA PRO A 164 12.68 33.60 32.85
C PRO A 164 12.08 32.38 33.57
N TRP A 165 12.16 32.34 34.88
CA TRP A 165 11.27 31.47 35.65
C TRP A 165 9.84 31.83 35.23
N THR A 166 9.19 30.92 34.50
CA THR A 166 7.83 31.16 34.06
C THR A 166 6.89 30.71 35.16
N ASP A 167 6.02 31.61 35.56
CA ASP A 167 4.88 31.29 36.43
C ASP A 167 4.02 30.22 35.72
N VAL A 168 3.53 29.22 36.46
CA VAL A 168 2.59 28.18 36.03
C VAL A 168 1.38 28.78 35.27
N ARG A 169 1.01 30.03 35.57
CA ARG A 169 -0.04 30.79 34.87
C ARG A 169 0.23 30.95 33.38
N PHE A 170 1.49 31.11 32.94
CA PHE A 170 1.81 31.18 31.52
C PHE A 170 1.68 29.81 30.85
N ALA A 171 2.03 28.71 31.51
CA ALA A 171 1.76 27.37 31.00
C ALA A 171 0.25 27.14 30.88
N GLY A 172 -0.54 27.55 31.85
CA GLY A 172 -2.00 27.52 31.77
C GLY A 172 -2.56 28.34 30.58
N LEU A 173 -2.01 29.54 30.36
CA LEU A 173 -2.39 30.33 29.18
C LEU A 173 -2.08 29.62 27.85
N MET A 174 -0.96 28.93 27.77
CA MET A 174 -0.62 28.15 26.57
C MET A 174 -1.56 26.97 26.36
N VAL A 175 -2.00 26.30 27.42
CA VAL A 175 -3.02 25.26 27.33
C VAL A 175 -4.34 25.82 26.79
N VAL A 176 -4.77 27.00 27.35
CA VAL A 176 -5.97 27.68 26.84
C VAL A 176 -5.80 28.07 25.36
N ALA A 177 -4.66 28.62 24.99
CA ALA A 177 -4.38 28.99 23.61
C ALA A 177 -4.38 27.74 22.69
N ALA A 178 -3.82 26.64 23.15
CA ALA A 178 -3.87 25.35 22.44
C ALA A 178 -5.32 24.91 22.19
N ALA A 179 -6.17 24.96 23.22
CA ALA A 179 -7.58 24.61 23.10
C ALA A 179 -8.31 25.56 22.11
N VAL A 180 -8.05 26.86 22.17
CA VAL A 180 -8.64 27.82 21.22
C VAL A 180 -8.22 27.53 19.79
N PHE A 181 -6.92 27.36 19.51
CA PHE A 181 -6.45 27.01 18.17
C PHE A 181 -7.00 25.67 17.69
N HIS A 182 -7.10 24.69 18.59
CA HIS A 182 -7.69 23.39 18.24
C HIS A 182 -9.16 23.49 17.86
N LEU A 183 -9.96 24.24 18.64
CA LEU A 183 -11.38 24.46 18.33
C LEU A 183 -11.57 25.26 17.04
N LEU A 184 -10.71 26.24 16.75
CA LEU A 184 -10.72 26.94 15.48
C LEU A 184 -10.35 26.00 14.32
N GLY A 185 -9.35 25.12 14.51
CA GLY A 185 -8.99 24.08 13.55
C GLY A 185 -10.15 23.13 13.26
N LEU A 186 -10.84 22.66 14.32
CA LEU A 186 -12.05 21.84 14.17
C LEU A 186 -13.16 22.61 13.42
N GLY A 187 -13.35 23.89 13.71
CA GLY A 187 -14.28 24.74 12.98
C GLY A 187 -13.92 24.81 11.49
N ALA A 188 -12.64 25.00 11.17
CA ALA A 188 -12.15 25.04 9.80
C ALA A 188 -12.33 23.69 9.05
N VAL A 189 -12.10 22.57 9.74
CA VAL A 189 -12.34 21.21 9.21
C VAL A 189 -13.80 21.00 8.78
N HIS A 190 -14.76 21.64 9.46
CA HIS A 190 -16.20 21.50 9.17
C HIS A 190 -16.72 22.47 8.09
N LEU A 191 -15.87 23.31 7.51
CA LEU A 191 -16.26 24.14 6.37
C LEU A 191 -16.57 23.24 5.15
N PRO A 192 -17.36 23.71 4.18
CA PRO A 192 -17.71 22.95 2.98
C PRO A 192 -16.54 22.90 1.99
N TRP A 193 -15.57 22.05 2.27
CA TRP A 193 -14.48 21.75 1.35
C TRP A 193 -14.97 20.82 0.24
N GLY A 194 -14.55 21.04 -0.99
CA GLY A 194 -14.81 20.12 -2.10
C GLY A 194 -13.78 18.98 -2.12
N GLY A 195 -14.05 17.95 -2.90
CA GLY A 195 -13.17 16.80 -3.13
C GLY A 195 -13.76 15.48 -2.65
N ASP A 196 -13.10 14.37 -2.99
CA ASP A 196 -13.54 13.01 -2.65
C ASP A 196 -13.30 12.67 -1.19
N LEU A 197 -12.19 13.17 -0.64
CA LEU A 197 -11.87 13.10 0.78
C LEU A 197 -11.78 14.52 1.34
N THR A 198 -12.70 14.86 2.21
CA THR A 198 -12.75 16.18 2.85
C THR A 198 -11.94 16.19 4.14
N PRO A 199 -11.45 17.35 4.63
CA PRO A 199 -10.79 17.47 5.92
C PRO A 199 -11.60 16.89 7.07
N LYS A 200 -12.95 16.96 7.01
CA LYS A 200 -13.85 16.39 8.01
C LYS A 200 -13.81 14.86 8.03
N GLN A 201 -13.78 14.23 6.88
CA GLN A 201 -13.65 12.79 6.74
C GLN A 201 -12.29 12.32 7.25
N LEU A 202 -11.20 12.92 6.73
CA LEU A 202 -9.83 12.59 7.11
C LEU A 202 -9.51 12.82 8.61
N TYR A 203 -10.24 13.71 9.28
CA TYR A 203 -10.10 13.90 10.73
C TYR A 203 -10.76 12.79 11.55
N ARG A 204 -11.69 12.04 10.96
CA ARG A 204 -12.46 10.98 11.63
C ARG A 204 -11.97 9.58 11.34
N VAL A 205 -11.43 9.37 10.17
CA VAL A 205 -11.04 8.06 9.65
C VAL A 205 -9.54 8.01 9.39
N ASP A 206 -9.00 6.80 9.37
CA ASP A 206 -7.59 6.51 9.13
C ASP A 206 -7.48 5.77 7.79
N THR A 207 -7.68 6.50 6.69
CA THR A 207 -7.77 5.89 5.35
C THR A 207 -6.73 6.35 4.35
N ASN A 208 -6.20 7.57 4.45
CA ASN A 208 -5.21 8.10 3.52
C ASN A 208 -4.27 9.07 4.22
N LEU A 209 -3.05 8.62 4.51
CA LEU A 209 -2.06 9.41 5.25
C LEU A 209 -1.58 10.62 4.47
N ASP A 210 -1.44 10.51 3.15
CA ASP A 210 -1.00 11.61 2.30
C ASP A 210 -2.01 12.76 2.30
N ASP A 211 -3.29 12.43 2.08
CA ASP A 211 -4.38 13.43 2.18
C ASP A 211 -4.52 13.99 3.60
N GLN A 212 -4.28 13.16 4.64
CA GLN A 212 -4.28 13.65 6.02
C GLN A 212 -3.16 14.67 6.26
N VAL A 213 -1.94 14.42 5.76
CA VAL A 213 -0.83 15.37 5.87
C VAL A 213 -1.13 16.64 5.08
N GLU A 214 -1.58 16.53 3.82
CA GLU A 214 -1.89 17.66 2.97
C GLU A 214 -2.97 18.58 3.55
N GLN A 215 -4.05 17.99 4.07
CA GLN A 215 -5.21 18.75 4.52
C GLN A 215 -5.18 19.14 6.00
N LEU A 216 -4.61 18.26 6.86
CA LEU A 216 -4.62 18.44 8.32
C LEU A 216 -3.24 18.75 8.90
N GLY A 217 -2.17 18.49 8.15
CA GLY A 217 -0.76 18.62 8.56
C GLY A 217 -0.18 17.37 9.21
N LEU A 218 1.16 17.21 9.10
CA LEU A 218 1.91 16.06 9.60
C LEU A 218 1.69 15.81 11.10
N VAL A 219 1.79 16.88 11.90
CA VAL A 219 1.61 16.77 13.37
C VAL A 219 0.18 16.30 13.71
N THR A 220 -0.81 16.67 12.91
CA THR A 220 -2.20 16.24 13.14
C THR A 220 -2.38 14.78 12.75
N MET A 221 -1.85 14.35 11.63
CA MET A 221 -1.87 12.96 11.19
C MET A 221 -1.23 12.07 12.26
N LEU A 222 -0.01 12.36 12.71
CA LEU A 222 0.68 11.59 13.76
C LEU A 222 -0.09 11.59 15.10
N ARG A 223 -0.74 12.70 15.45
CA ARG A 223 -1.59 12.75 16.64
C ARG A 223 -2.85 11.90 16.51
N LEU A 224 -3.45 11.84 15.31
CA LEU A 224 -4.60 10.99 15.04
C LEU A 224 -4.20 9.52 15.08
N ASP A 225 -3.07 9.14 14.49
CA ASP A 225 -2.52 7.79 14.59
C ASP A 225 -2.37 7.34 16.06
N VAL A 226 -1.71 8.15 16.90
CA VAL A 226 -1.60 7.84 18.33
C VAL A 226 -2.99 7.74 19.01
N LYS A 227 -3.94 8.60 18.66
CA LYS A 227 -5.31 8.53 19.19
C LYS A 227 -5.98 7.22 18.80
N HIS A 228 -5.82 6.80 17.54
CA HIS A 228 -6.51 5.63 17.01
C HIS A 228 -5.96 4.30 17.55
N GLN A 229 -4.75 4.30 18.14
CA GLN A 229 -4.26 3.16 18.94
C GLN A 229 -5.08 2.91 20.21
N PHE A 230 -5.81 3.91 20.72
CA PHE A 230 -6.61 3.81 21.96
C PHE A 230 -8.12 3.94 21.70
N VAL A 231 -8.51 4.61 20.65
CA VAL A 231 -9.91 4.85 20.28
C VAL A 231 -10.04 4.57 18.80
N PRO A 232 -10.78 3.52 18.40
CA PRO A 232 -10.90 3.16 16.98
C PRO A 232 -11.26 4.36 16.10
N ALA A 233 -10.67 4.40 14.92
CA ALA A 233 -11.06 5.36 13.88
C ALA A 233 -12.52 5.12 13.47
N GLY A 234 -13.18 6.18 13.00
CA GLY A 234 -14.46 6.01 12.32
C GLY A 234 -14.28 5.38 10.93
N THR A 235 -15.36 5.01 10.31
CA THR A 235 -15.38 4.57 8.89
C THR A 235 -15.93 5.68 7.99
N LEU A 236 -15.57 5.64 6.70
CA LEU A 236 -16.19 6.49 5.66
C LEU A 236 -17.46 5.86 5.09
N LEU A 237 -17.68 4.62 5.42
CA LEU A 237 -18.75 3.81 4.88
C LEU A 237 -20.09 4.39 5.32
N ASP A 238 -20.96 4.69 4.36
CA ASP A 238 -22.36 5.00 4.58
C ASP A 238 -23.21 3.75 4.31
N ASP A 239 -24.49 3.81 4.68
CA ASP A 239 -25.43 2.68 4.50
C ASP A 239 -26.22 2.82 3.19
N ASP A 240 -25.80 3.70 2.27
CA ASP A 240 -26.48 3.87 0.98
C ASP A 240 -25.84 3.00 -0.11
N PHE A 241 -26.34 1.79 -0.22
CA PHE A 241 -25.93 0.84 -1.26
C PHE A 241 -26.72 1.01 -2.57
N THR A 242 -27.60 2.01 -2.69
CA THR A 242 -28.44 2.21 -3.87
C THR A 242 -27.59 2.70 -5.07
N GLY A 243 -27.87 2.15 -6.25
CA GLY A 243 -27.23 2.60 -7.50
C GLY A 243 -25.73 2.34 -7.56
N LEU A 244 -25.22 1.33 -6.85
CA LEU A 244 -23.89 0.79 -7.14
C LEU A 244 -23.87 0.30 -8.60
N PRO A 245 -22.73 0.39 -9.31
CA PRO A 245 -22.65 -0.05 -10.69
C PRO A 245 -23.06 -1.50 -10.80
N VAL A 246 -24.06 -1.76 -11.63
CA VAL A 246 -24.43 -3.11 -12.03
C VAL A 246 -23.60 -3.44 -13.26
N PRO A 247 -22.94 -4.60 -13.36
CA PRO A 247 -22.34 -5.03 -14.61
C PRO A 247 -23.38 -4.93 -15.73
N PRO A 248 -22.99 -4.54 -16.95
CA PRO A 248 -23.92 -4.52 -18.06
C PRO A 248 -24.51 -5.94 -18.18
N SER A 249 -25.80 -6.08 -17.90
CA SER A 249 -26.52 -7.32 -18.18
C SER A 249 -26.29 -7.63 -19.65
N ALA A 250 -25.86 -8.82 -19.97
CA ALA A 250 -25.94 -9.32 -21.34
C ALA A 250 -27.34 -8.99 -21.83
N GLY A 251 -27.44 -8.17 -22.89
CA GLY A 251 -28.72 -7.71 -23.40
C GLY A 251 -29.65 -8.89 -23.55
N PRO A 252 -30.99 -8.70 -23.36
CA PRO A 252 -31.91 -9.80 -23.45
C PRO A 252 -31.64 -10.53 -24.74
N SER A 253 -31.21 -11.79 -24.64
CA SER A 253 -31.22 -12.71 -25.77
C SER A 253 -32.60 -12.62 -26.40
N ASP A 254 -32.68 -12.25 -27.68
CA ASP A 254 -33.89 -12.11 -28.43
C ASP A 254 -34.85 -13.26 -28.07
N PRO A 255 -36.13 -12.99 -27.79
CA PRO A 255 -37.09 -14.05 -27.50
C PRO A 255 -37.11 -14.98 -28.69
N ALA A 256 -36.80 -16.25 -28.41
CA ALA A 256 -36.71 -17.34 -29.37
C ALA A 256 -37.78 -17.21 -30.47
N GLY A 257 -37.30 -17.00 -31.70
CA GLY A 257 -38.10 -17.21 -32.89
C GLY A 257 -38.56 -18.67 -32.92
N GLU A 258 -39.80 -18.85 -33.28
CA GLU A 258 -40.53 -20.15 -33.35
C GLU A 258 -39.68 -21.30 -33.89
N GLU A 259 -39.61 -22.39 -33.12
CA GLU A 259 -38.99 -23.65 -33.48
C GLU A 259 -39.42 -24.12 -34.85
N SER A 260 -38.51 -24.11 -35.81
CA SER A 260 -38.60 -25.08 -36.92
C SER A 260 -37.74 -26.29 -36.53
N GLN A 261 -38.41 -27.39 -36.22
CA GLN A 261 -37.78 -28.67 -35.91
C GLN A 261 -37.06 -29.21 -37.16
N ASP A 262 -35.74 -29.07 -37.17
CA ASP A 262 -34.89 -29.82 -38.07
C ASP A 262 -33.98 -30.76 -37.23
N PRO A 263 -34.11 -32.10 -37.32
CA PRO A 263 -33.48 -33.03 -36.40
C PRO A 263 -32.05 -33.40 -36.82
N ALA A 264 -31.17 -32.43 -37.04
CA ALA A 264 -29.77 -32.66 -37.28
C ALA A 264 -28.88 -31.42 -36.91
N ALA A 265 -29.20 -30.69 -35.86
CA ALA A 265 -28.30 -29.69 -35.32
C ALA A 265 -27.40 -30.34 -34.27
N SER A 266 -26.10 -30.31 -34.51
CA SER A 266 -25.02 -30.53 -33.52
C SER A 266 -25.36 -29.71 -32.27
N SER A 267 -25.60 -30.36 -31.12
CA SER A 267 -25.82 -29.65 -29.86
C SER A 267 -24.52 -29.01 -29.44
N THR A 268 -24.35 -27.71 -29.71
CA THR A 268 -23.35 -26.89 -29.00
C THR A 268 -23.59 -27.04 -27.50
N PRO A 269 -22.60 -27.35 -26.68
CA PRO A 269 -22.79 -27.39 -25.24
C PRO A 269 -23.35 -26.05 -24.77
N VAL A 270 -24.41 -26.08 -23.99
CA VAL A 270 -24.96 -24.87 -23.37
C VAL A 270 -23.98 -24.48 -22.25
N VAL A 271 -23.35 -23.31 -22.38
CA VAL A 271 -22.46 -22.76 -21.35
C VAL A 271 -23.28 -22.47 -20.10
N ASP A 272 -22.80 -22.91 -18.94
CA ASP A 272 -23.40 -22.54 -17.64
C ASP A 272 -23.06 -21.08 -17.34
N THR A 273 -24.07 -20.24 -17.25
CA THR A 273 -23.95 -18.82 -16.90
C THR A 273 -24.63 -18.50 -15.56
N SER A 274 -24.79 -19.50 -14.71
CA SER A 274 -25.34 -19.29 -13.36
C SER A 274 -24.38 -18.42 -12.52
N PRO A 275 -24.91 -17.62 -11.57
CA PRO A 275 -24.06 -16.74 -10.76
C PRO A 275 -23.13 -17.53 -9.84
N ASN A 276 -21.93 -17.03 -9.65
CA ASN A 276 -20.95 -17.53 -8.67
C ASN A 276 -21.35 -17.05 -7.26
N VAL A 277 -22.27 -17.76 -6.63
CA VAL A 277 -22.77 -17.49 -5.27
C VAL A 277 -22.82 -18.78 -4.46
N MET A 278 -22.60 -18.66 -3.17
CA MET A 278 -22.78 -19.74 -2.19
C MET A 278 -24.16 -19.62 -1.53
N ASP A 279 -24.63 -20.72 -0.90
CA ASP A 279 -25.89 -20.73 -0.14
C ASP A 279 -25.74 -20.02 1.22
N VAL A 280 -25.60 -18.69 1.15
CA VAL A 280 -25.39 -17.80 2.30
C VAL A 280 -26.50 -16.74 2.32
N ASP A 281 -27.30 -16.73 3.38
CA ASP A 281 -28.32 -15.69 3.61
C ASP A 281 -27.69 -14.44 4.24
N LEU A 282 -27.10 -13.59 3.39
CA LEU A 282 -26.45 -12.34 3.81
C LEU A 282 -27.43 -11.38 4.51
N ALA A 283 -28.71 -11.40 4.15
CA ALA A 283 -29.73 -10.56 4.79
C ALA A 283 -29.97 -11.01 6.24
N ALA A 284 -30.15 -12.32 6.46
CA ALA A 284 -30.27 -12.86 7.81
C ALA A 284 -29.01 -12.66 8.66
N LEU A 285 -27.80 -12.74 8.04
CA LEU A 285 -26.55 -12.43 8.73
C LEU A 285 -26.47 -10.95 9.17
N ALA A 286 -26.95 -10.02 8.33
CA ALA A 286 -27.01 -8.60 8.68
C ALA A 286 -28.00 -8.33 9.83
N GLU A 287 -29.15 -9.00 9.85
CA GLU A 287 -30.15 -8.86 10.93
C GLU A 287 -29.63 -9.39 12.28
N ASN A 288 -28.80 -10.43 12.26
CA ASN A 288 -28.26 -11.09 13.45
C ASN A 288 -26.82 -10.69 13.78
N ALA A 289 -26.29 -9.68 13.11
CA ALA A 289 -24.90 -9.24 13.27
C ALA A 289 -24.57 -8.84 14.71
N PRO A 290 -23.41 -9.27 15.27
CA PRO A 290 -23.01 -8.95 16.64
C PRO A 290 -22.58 -7.50 16.83
N ASN A 291 -22.23 -6.81 15.76
CA ASN A 291 -21.81 -5.40 15.75
C ASN A 291 -22.16 -4.71 14.42
N GLY A 292 -22.01 -3.38 14.39
CA GLY A 292 -22.32 -2.56 13.20
C GLY A 292 -21.43 -2.83 11.99
N ASP A 293 -20.18 -3.24 12.20
CA ASP A 293 -19.22 -3.50 11.11
C ASP A 293 -19.60 -4.76 10.35
N ILE A 294 -19.92 -5.83 11.04
CA ILE A 294 -20.41 -7.08 10.43
C ILE A 294 -21.77 -6.85 9.76
N GLN A 295 -22.65 -6.07 10.40
CA GLN A 295 -23.94 -5.69 9.79
C GLN A 295 -23.74 -4.94 8.46
N TRP A 296 -22.80 -3.97 8.46
CA TRP A 296 -22.49 -3.20 7.27
C TRP A 296 -21.93 -4.10 6.15
N LEU A 297 -20.94 -4.98 6.47
CA LEU A 297 -20.35 -5.91 5.50
C LEU A 297 -21.40 -6.83 4.88
N ALA A 298 -22.27 -7.43 5.70
CA ALA A 298 -23.32 -8.31 5.21
C ALA A 298 -24.32 -7.57 4.29
N ASN A 299 -24.73 -6.35 4.64
CA ASN A 299 -25.58 -5.51 3.79
C ASN A 299 -24.86 -5.11 2.50
N TYR A 300 -23.59 -4.72 2.57
CA TYR A 300 -22.80 -4.38 1.39
C TYR A 300 -22.72 -5.56 0.42
N PHE A 301 -22.28 -6.73 0.89
CA PHE A 301 -22.16 -7.91 0.04
C PHE A 301 -23.51 -8.39 -0.50
N ASN A 302 -24.58 -8.22 0.25
CA ASN A 302 -25.93 -8.51 -0.23
C ASN A 302 -26.38 -7.56 -1.37
N SER A 303 -25.78 -6.39 -1.48
CA SER A 303 -26.06 -5.41 -2.54
C SER A 303 -25.19 -5.58 -3.78
N VAL A 304 -24.10 -6.36 -3.71
CA VAL A 304 -23.18 -6.59 -4.81
C VAL A 304 -23.81 -7.56 -5.81
N THR A 305 -23.75 -7.23 -7.09
CA THR A 305 -24.15 -8.15 -8.17
C THR A 305 -23.03 -9.19 -8.33
N PRO A 306 -23.35 -10.50 -8.26
CA PRO A 306 -22.36 -11.55 -8.45
C PRO A 306 -21.87 -11.62 -9.90
N THR A 307 -20.66 -12.14 -10.11
CA THR A 307 -20.19 -12.55 -11.43
C THR A 307 -20.83 -13.88 -11.81
N ASN A 308 -20.97 -14.09 -13.12
CA ASN A 308 -21.50 -15.34 -13.65
C ASN A 308 -20.37 -16.31 -14.03
N ARG A 309 -20.70 -17.59 -14.00
CA ARG A 309 -19.92 -18.63 -14.66
C ARG A 309 -19.81 -18.35 -16.15
N ASN A 310 -18.79 -18.88 -16.80
CA ASN A 310 -18.52 -18.66 -18.22
C ASN A 310 -17.97 -19.91 -18.88
N GLU A 311 -17.60 -19.83 -20.14
CA GLU A 311 -17.07 -20.96 -20.92
C GLU A 311 -15.76 -21.54 -20.38
N TYR A 312 -15.02 -20.79 -19.55
CA TYR A 312 -13.75 -21.22 -18.94
C TYR A 312 -13.93 -21.80 -17.52
N THR A 313 -15.16 -21.82 -16.99
CA THR A 313 -15.44 -22.36 -15.66
C THR A 313 -15.04 -23.83 -15.57
N GLY A 314 -14.09 -24.14 -14.65
CA GLY A 314 -13.59 -25.51 -14.46
C GLY A 314 -12.61 -25.99 -15.55
N MET A 315 -12.11 -25.11 -16.42
CA MET A 315 -11.17 -25.47 -17.49
C MET A 315 -9.92 -26.21 -16.95
N PHE A 316 -9.50 -25.89 -15.73
CA PHE A 316 -8.36 -26.50 -15.04
C PHE A 316 -8.76 -27.25 -13.76
N GLU A 317 -9.98 -27.75 -13.67
CA GLU A 317 -10.42 -28.52 -12.51
C GLU A 317 -9.46 -29.71 -12.25
N GLY A 318 -8.95 -29.81 -11.01
CA GLY A 318 -8.03 -30.88 -10.59
C GLY A 318 -6.56 -30.68 -11.01
N TYR A 319 -6.20 -29.60 -11.68
CA TYR A 319 -4.81 -29.31 -12.05
C TYR A 319 -3.99 -28.92 -10.82
N ASN A 320 -2.69 -29.18 -10.85
CA ASN A 320 -1.76 -28.55 -9.92
C ASN A 320 -1.74 -27.05 -10.19
N VAL A 321 -1.47 -26.25 -9.16
CA VAL A 321 -1.47 -24.79 -9.26
C VAL A 321 -0.17 -24.23 -8.70
N ILE A 322 0.57 -23.50 -9.51
CA ILE A 322 1.79 -22.80 -9.08
C ILE A 322 1.59 -21.32 -9.28
N LEU A 323 1.74 -20.55 -8.20
CA LEU A 323 1.58 -19.10 -8.19
C LEU A 323 2.89 -18.43 -7.82
N PHE A 324 3.40 -17.60 -8.72
CA PHE A 324 4.52 -16.71 -8.47
C PHE A 324 4.06 -15.29 -8.22
N VAL A 325 4.59 -14.68 -7.16
CA VAL A 325 4.54 -13.23 -6.95
C VAL A 325 5.96 -12.70 -7.11
N LEU A 326 6.16 -11.88 -8.14
CA LEU A 326 7.45 -11.46 -8.64
C LEU A 326 7.83 -10.10 -8.06
N GLU A 327 8.91 -10.05 -7.29
CA GLU A 327 9.41 -8.83 -6.64
C GLU A 327 9.82 -7.76 -7.65
N GLY A 328 9.17 -6.58 -7.58
CA GLY A 328 9.51 -5.41 -8.38
C GLY A 328 9.43 -5.61 -9.90
N PHE A 329 8.61 -6.56 -10.35
CA PHE A 329 8.54 -6.97 -11.76
C PHE A 329 7.70 -6.01 -12.60
N SER A 330 8.13 -5.79 -13.84
CA SER A 330 7.38 -5.06 -14.86
C SER A 330 7.41 -5.79 -16.19
N GLY A 331 6.25 -5.89 -16.83
CA GLY A 331 6.10 -6.45 -18.18
C GLY A 331 6.90 -5.73 -19.27
N TYR A 332 7.30 -4.48 -19.02
CA TYR A 332 8.19 -3.76 -19.93
C TYR A 332 9.60 -4.39 -20.06
N ALA A 333 9.98 -5.27 -19.14
CA ALA A 333 11.26 -5.99 -19.17
C ALA A 333 11.20 -7.33 -19.93
N LEU A 334 10.03 -7.76 -20.42
CA LEU A 334 9.90 -8.98 -21.19
C LEU A 334 10.47 -8.82 -22.59
N ASP A 335 11.26 -9.80 -23.01
CA ASP A 335 11.91 -9.83 -24.32
C ASP A 335 12.01 -11.27 -24.85
N PRO A 336 11.63 -11.55 -26.11
CA PRO A 336 11.60 -12.91 -26.64
C PRO A 336 12.95 -13.62 -26.69
N GLU A 337 14.07 -12.89 -26.68
CA GLU A 337 15.42 -13.45 -26.71
C GLU A 337 16.02 -13.57 -25.31
N LEU A 338 15.72 -12.62 -24.40
CA LEU A 338 16.28 -12.56 -23.05
C LEU A 338 15.47 -13.36 -22.03
N THR A 339 14.14 -13.35 -22.20
CA THR A 339 13.18 -13.99 -21.29
C THR A 339 12.20 -14.90 -22.06
N PRO A 340 12.71 -15.89 -22.82
CA PRO A 340 11.90 -16.68 -23.75
C PRO A 340 10.78 -17.47 -23.05
N THR A 341 11.01 -17.96 -21.84
CA THR A 341 10.03 -18.75 -21.09
C THR A 341 8.85 -17.89 -20.62
N LEU A 342 9.14 -16.75 -19.99
CA LEU A 342 8.11 -15.81 -19.58
C LEU A 342 7.37 -15.20 -20.79
N TRP A 343 8.11 -14.91 -21.86
CA TRP A 343 7.54 -14.43 -23.11
C TRP A 343 6.55 -15.44 -23.68
N GLN A 344 6.94 -16.70 -23.83
CA GLN A 344 6.08 -17.76 -24.33
C GLN A 344 4.81 -17.88 -23.50
N MET A 345 4.93 -18.03 -22.17
CA MET A 345 3.77 -18.20 -21.30
C MET A 345 2.81 -17.00 -21.33
N SER A 346 3.33 -15.79 -21.49
CA SER A 346 2.51 -14.57 -21.57
C SER A 346 1.80 -14.38 -22.90
N HIS A 347 2.20 -15.12 -23.96
CA HIS A 347 1.65 -15.00 -25.31
C HIS A 347 0.92 -16.28 -25.79
N GLU A 348 1.13 -17.41 -25.12
CA GLU A 348 0.50 -18.69 -25.47
C GLU A 348 -0.55 -19.14 -24.44
N GLY A 349 -0.75 -18.38 -23.33
CA GLY A 349 -1.78 -18.59 -22.34
C GLY A 349 -2.97 -17.63 -22.50
N PHE A 350 -3.49 -17.14 -21.35
CA PHE A 350 -4.37 -15.98 -21.35
C PHE A 350 -3.52 -14.72 -21.54
N VAL A 351 -3.81 -13.94 -22.59
CA VAL A 351 -3.10 -12.72 -22.96
C VAL A 351 -3.86 -11.51 -22.48
N PHE A 352 -3.44 -10.96 -21.35
CA PHE A 352 -4.12 -9.84 -20.69
C PHE A 352 -3.60 -8.50 -21.21
N ASN A 353 -4.33 -7.86 -22.12
CA ASN A 353 -3.93 -6.62 -22.77
C ASN A 353 -3.97 -5.39 -21.85
N ASN A 354 -4.78 -5.40 -20.79
CA ASN A 354 -5.00 -4.27 -19.88
C ASN A 354 -4.92 -4.68 -18.40
N TYR A 355 -3.85 -5.40 -18.06
CA TYR A 355 -3.55 -5.76 -16.68
C TYR A 355 -2.65 -4.73 -16.00
N TYR A 356 -2.98 -4.39 -14.75
CA TYR A 356 -2.27 -3.39 -13.95
C TYR A 356 -1.85 -3.93 -12.59
N THR A 357 -0.61 -3.65 -12.20
CA THR A 357 -0.12 -3.86 -10.83
C THR A 357 -0.27 -2.56 -10.07
N ALA A 358 -1.48 -2.31 -9.57
CA ALA A 358 -1.82 -1.08 -8.86
C ALA A 358 -1.08 -1.01 -7.51
N LEU A 359 -0.28 0.04 -7.34
CA LEU A 359 0.49 0.24 -6.12
C LEU A 359 -0.40 0.70 -4.96
N HIS A 360 -0.53 -0.12 -3.93
CA HIS A 360 -1.25 0.19 -2.71
C HIS A 360 -0.30 0.22 -1.53
N PHE A 361 0.22 1.38 -1.19
CA PHE A 361 1.30 1.53 -0.23
C PHE A 361 2.52 0.66 -0.61
N THR A 362 3.71 1.15 -0.45
CA THR A 362 4.93 0.55 -0.99
C THR A 362 5.39 -0.65 -0.19
N SER A 363 4.94 -1.85 -0.55
CA SER A 363 5.34 -3.09 0.15
C SER A 363 4.97 -4.32 -0.67
N THR A 364 5.90 -5.26 -0.78
CA THR A 364 5.68 -6.61 -1.30
C THR A 364 4.48 -7.28 -0.61
N SER A 365 4.39 -7.15 0.72
CA SER A 365 3.29 -7.72 1.51
C SER A 365 1.91 -7.19 1.10
N ASN A 366 1.82 -5.99 0.54
CA ASN A 366 0.57 -5.45 0.02
C ASN A 366 0.23 -5.96 -1.38
N GLY A 367 1.22 -6.28 -2.20
CA GLY A 367 1.04 -7.07 -3.42
C GLY A 367 0.53 -8.48 -3.11
N GLU A 368 1.13 -9.14 -2.11
CA GLU A 368 0.65 -10.42 -1.60
C GLU A 368 -0.80 -10.36 -1.11
N CYS A 369 -1.20 -9.31 -0.39
CA CYS A 369 -2.58 -9.11 0.07
C CYS A 369 -3.57 -9.08 -1.10
N GLN A 370 -3.25 -8.35 -2.16
CA GLN A 370 -4.09 -8.27 -3.36
C GLN A 370 -4.20 -9.62 -4.07
N THR A 371 -3.08 -10.34 -4.22
CA THR A 371 -3.02 -11.59 -4.99
C THR A 371 -3.57 -12.78 -4.20
N LEU A 372 -3.19 -12.94 -2.92
CA LEU A 372 -3.54 -14.13 -2.12
C LEU A 372 -4.90 -14.03 -1.43
N LEU A 373 -5.32 -12.82 -1.06
CA LEU A 373 -6.60 -12.60 -0.37
C LEU A 373 -7.68 -12.03 -1.30
N GLY A 374 -7.32 -11.50 -2.48
CA GLY A 374 -8.24 -10.78 -3.36
C GLY A 374 -8.81 -9.52 -2.70
N LEU A 375 -8.06 -8.88 -1.80
CA LEU A 375 -8.48 -7.71 -1.01
C LEU A 375 -7.50 -6.55 -1.21
N TYR A 376 -8.02 -5.33 -1.25
CA TYR A 376 -7.16 -4.14 -1.28
C TYR A 376 -6.50 -3.93 0.08
N PRO A 377 -5.18 -3.70 0.14
CA PRO A 377 -4.50 -3.41 1.39
C PRO A 377 -4.98 -2.13 2.04
N LYS A 378 -4.91 -2.07 3.36
CA LYS A 378 -5.18 -0.83 4.10
C LYS A 378 -4.17 0.25 3.71
N ASN A 379 -4.68 1.43 3.31
CA ASN A 379 -3.84 2.58 3.01
C ASN A 379 -3.06 3.02 4.28
N GLY A 380 -1.76 3.20 4.13
CA GLY A 380 -0.87 3.58 5.23
C GLY A 380 -0.37 2.39 6.07
N ASN A 381 -0.74 1.15 5.74
CA ASN A 381 -0.22 -0.04 6.40
C ASN A 381 0.63 -0.87 5.42
N PRO A 382 1.96 -0.97 5.62
CA PRO A 382 2.84 -1.74 4.74
C PRO A 382 2.68 -3.25 4.87
N ALA A 383 1.92 -3.75 5.83
CA ALA A 383 1.83 -5.16 6.15
C ALA A 383 0.42 -5.58 6.59
N THR A 384 -0.57 -5.31 5.74
CA THR A 384 -1.97 -5.74 5.97
C THR A 384 -2.05 -7.26 6.15
N MET A 385 -1.29 -8.04 5.38
CA MET A 385 -1.19 -9.49 5.51
C MET A 385 -0.74 -9.94 6.91
N SER A 386 0.21 -9.28 7.55
CA SER A 386 0.70 -9.66 8.87
C SER A 386 -0.40 -9.63 9.94
N ARG A 387 -1.41 -8.79 9.74
CA ARG A 387 -2.54 -8.68 10.65
C ARG A 387 -3.40 -9.94 10.64
N THR A 388 -3.57 -10.59 9.49
CA THR A 388 -4.28 -11.87 9.38
C THR A 388 -3.62 -12.97 10.22
N GLY A 389 -2.29 -13.08 10.15
CA GLY A 389 -1.54 -14.03 10.97
C GLY A 389 -1.55 -13.70 12.48
N GLN A 390 -1.51 -12.42 12.84
CA GLN A 390 -1.57 -11.98 14.24
C GLN A 390 -2.92 -12.28 14.88
N LEU A 391 -4.01 -12.13 14.14
CA LEU A 391 -5.37 -12.39 14.61
C LEU A 391 -5.78 -13.86 14.45
N GLY A 392 -5.13 -14.61 13.56
CA GLY A 392 -5.59 -15.92 13.13
C GLY A 392 -6.88 -15.83 12.30
N THR A 393 -7.02 -14.75 11.51
CA THR A 393 -8.22 -14.47 10.72
C THR A 393 -8.48 -15.58 9.70
N ASN A 394 -9.73 -16.02 9.60
CA ASN A 394 -10.15 -16.97 8.58
C ASN A 394 -10.09 -16.32 7.18
N ALA A 395 -9.18 -16.78 6.34
CA ALA A 395 -9.02 -16.32 4.96
C ALA A 395 -9.73 -17.27 3.98
N TYR A 396 -10.99 -17.56 4.24
CA TYR A 396 -11.81 -18.62 3.62
C TYR A 396 -11.68 -18.69 2.10
N PHE A 397 -11.60 -17.55 1.43
CA PHE A 397 -11.49 -17.48 -0.03
C PHE A 397 -10.04 -17.45 -0.54
N SER A 398 -9.01 -17.38 0.31
CA SER A 398 -7.64 -17.49 -0.19
C SER A 398 -7.47 -18.77 -0.99
N LEU A 399 -6.67 -18.72 -2.06
CA LEU A 399 -6.48 -19.88 -2.94
C LEU A 399 -5.98 -21.11 -2.16
N ALA A 400 -5.07 -20.90 -1.20
CA ALA A 400 -4.60 -21.97 -0.34
C ALA A 400 -5.70 -22.64 0.48
N GLN A 401 -6.59 -21.86 1.10
CA GLN A 401 -7.68 -22.45 1.88
C GLN A 401 -8.75 -23.11 0.99
N GLN A 402 -9.04 -22.56 -0.18
CA GLN A 402 -9.94 -23.20 -1.13
C GLN A 402 -9.37 -24.57 -1.57
N LEU A 403 -8.15 -24.59 -2.08
CA LEU A 403 -7.50 -25.82 -2.55
C LEU A 403 -7.21 -26.81 -1.41
N GLY A 404 -6.91 -26.31 -0.21
CA GLY A 404 -6.78 -27.15 0.98
C GLY A 404 -8.07 -27.92 1.32
N ARG A 405 -9.25 -27.31 1.12
CA ARG A 405 -10.55 -27.99 1.28
C ARG A 405 -10.78 -29.05 0.21
N GLU A 406 -10.22 -28.89 -0.99
CA GLU A 406 -10.23 -29.87 -2.06
C GLU A 406 -9.14 -30.96 -1.92
N GLY A 407 -8.37 -30.93 -0.84
CA GLY A 407 -7.39 -31.97 -0.52
C GLY A 407 -6.02 -31.79 -1.17
N TYR A 408 -5.72 -30.61 -1.69
CA TYR A 408 -4.37 -30.29 -2.20
C TYR A 408 -3.34 -30.22 -1.07
N THR A 409 -2.11 -30.60 -1.38
CA THR A 409 -0.97 -30.25 -0.53
C THR A 409 -0.52 -28.83 -0.84
N LEU A 410 -0.19 -28.07 0.24
CA LEU A 410 0.04 -26.63 0.15
C LEU A 410 1.47 -26.30 0.59
N PHE A 411 2.25 -25.71 -0.30
CA PHE A 411 3.62 -25.25 -0.04
C PHE A 411 3.77 -23.77 -0.37
N GLY A 412 4.59 -23.08 0.42
CA GLY A 412 4.95 -21.69 0.15
C GLY A 412 6.43 -21.43 0.42
N TYR A 413 7.08 -20.71 -0.47
CA TYR A 413 8.53 -20.50 -0.47
C TYR A 413 8.88 -19.02 -0.65
N HIS A 414 9.92 -18.60 0.07
CA HIS A 414 10.54 -17.29 -0.06
C HIS A 414 12.03 -17.37 0.31
N ASP A 415 12.89 -16.80 -0.47
CA ASP A 415 14.33 -16.81 -0.24
C ASP A 415 14.84 -15.56 0.50
N ASN A 416 14.02 -15.08 1.43
CA ASN A 416 14.37 -14.00 2.34
C ASN A 416 13.96 -14.34 3.78
N GLN A 417 14.44 -13.52 4.74
CA GLN A 417 14.07 -13.67 6.15
C GLN A 417 12.62 -13.28 6.42
N ASP A 418 12.13 -13.62 7.62
CA ASP A 418 10.76 -13.31 8.05
C ASP A 418 10.56 -11.79 8.19
N MET A 419 10.28 -11.15 7.07
CA MET A 419 9.81 -9.77 7.02
C MET A 419 8.29 -9.73 7.04
N TYR A 420 7.72 -8.72 7.65
CA TYR A 420 6.26 -8.49 7.73
C TYR A 420 5.48 -9.63 8.43
N GLY A 421 6.15 -10.53 9.18
CA GLY A 421 5.50 -11.66 9.86
C GLY A 421 4.90 -12.69 8.90
N ARG A 422 5.55 -12.92 7.76
CA ARG A 422 5.09 -13.88 6.74
C ARG A 422 4.94 -15.28 7.26
N TYR A 423 5.84 -15.74 8.15
CA TYR A 423 5.69 -17.05 8.74
C TYR A 423 4.32 -17.25 9.38
N ALA A 424 3.86 -16.28 10.18
CA ALA A 424 2.55 -16.36 10.83
C ALA A 424 1.40 -16.23 9.83
N SER A 425 1.45 -15.28 8.89
CA SER A 425 0.36 -15.06 7.94
C SER A 425 0.22 -16.23 6.95
N HIS A 426 1.31 -16.70 6.37
CA HIS A 426 1.25 -17.78 5.37
C HIS A 426 0.93 -19.15 5.98
N THR A 427 1.42 -19.43 7.20
CA THR A 427 1.00 -20.63 7.95
C THR A 427 -0.49 -20.55 8.28
N ASN A 428 -1.01 -19.37 8.61
CA ASN A 428 -2.44 -19.16 8.83
C ASN A 428 -3.30 -19.40 7.57
N LEU A 429 -2.75 -19.13 6.38
CA LEU A 429 -3.39 -19.48 5.11
C LEU A 429 -3.39 -20.99 4.83
N GLY A 430 -2.60 -21.77 5.54
CA GLY A 430 -2.51 -23.22 5.38
C GLY A 430 -1.25 -23.72 4.68
N TYR A 431 -0.34 -22.83 4.29
CA TYR A 431 0.91 -23.23 3.64
C TYR A 431 1.87 -23.94 4.60
N THR A 432 2.53 -24.99 4.14
CA THR A 432 3.83 -25.43 4.66
C THR A 432 4.85 -24.38 4.21
N TRP A 433 5.06 -23.35 5.04
CA TRP A 433 5.86 -22.19 4.71
C TRP A 433 7.34 -22.41 4.98
N LYS A 434 8.19 -22.19 4.00
CA LYS A 434 9.64 -22.30 4.09
C LYS A 434 10.33 -21.00 3.65
N GLN A 435 11.29 -20.55 4.45
CA GLN A 435 12.10 -19.38 4.17
C GLN A 435 13.55 -19.79 4.03
N TYR A 436 14.12 -19.51 2.89
CA TYR A 436 15.46 -19.92 2.54
C TYR A 436 16.48 -18.82 2.84
N VAL A 437 16.85 -18.70 4.12
CA VAL A 437 17.81 -17.70 4.59
C VAL A 437 18.91 -18.35 5.39
N PRO A 438 20.19 -17.96 5.22
CA PRO A 438 21.29 -18.45 6.03
C PRO A 438 21.02 -18.32 7.53
N GLY A 439 21.05 -19.44 8.25
CA GLY A 439 20.90 -19.50 9.70
C GLY A 439 19.45 -19.54 10.21
N HIS A 440 18.46 -19.67 9.34
CA HIS A 440 17.08 -19.96 9.72
C HIS A 440 16.88 -21.46 9.95
N ASN A 441 15.96 -21.86 10.87
CA ASN A 441 15.74 -23.28 11.22
C ASN A 441 15.17 -24.12 10.08
N ASP A 442 14.55 -23.48 9.10
CA ASP A 442 13.96 -24.10 7.92
C ASP A 442 14.92 -24.10 6.73
N ASP A 443 16.14 -23.56 6.92
CA ASP A 443 17.21 -23.71 5.96
C ASP A 443 17.66 -25.19 5.94
N PRO A 444 17.27 -26.00 4.93
CA PRO A 444 17.76 -27.36 4.83
C PRO A 444 19.24 -27.31 4.46
N ALA A 445 20.07 -27.07 5.49
CA ALA A 445 21.52 -27.12 5.39
C ALA A 445 22.08 -26.21 4.28
N ASN A 446 21.82 -24.91 4.36
CA ASN A 446 22.49 -23.94 3.53
C ASN A 446 21.95 -23.83 2.10
N LEU A 447 20.74 -23.43 1.96
CA LEU A 447 20.28 -22.85 0.70
C LEU A 447 20.96 -21.51 0.39
N THR A 448 22.14 -21.39 0.88
CA THR A 448 23.11 -20.47 0.39
C THR A 448 23.61 -21.05 -0.91
N CYS A 449 23.48 -20.32 -2.00
CA CYS A 449 24.20 -20.68 -3.21
C CYS A 449 25.63 -21.15 -2.86
N GLU A 450 26.22 -22.02 -3.64
CA GLU A 450 27.58 -22.58 -3.41
C GLU A 450 28.63 -21.50 -3.00
N GLU A 451 28.39 -20.28 -3.36
CA GLU A 451 29.19 -19.10 -3.06
C GLU A 451 29.09 -18.59 -1.61
N ASN A 452 27.99 -18.86 -0.88
CA ASN A 452 27.89 -18.56 0.54
C ASN A 452 28.57 -19.64 1.43
N ALA A 453 28.83 -20.82 0.93
CA ALA A 453 29.62 -21.85 1.63
C ALA A 453 31.03 -21.37 1.96
N ALA A 454 31.52 -20.29 1.33
CA ALA A 454 32.81 -19.69 1.63
C ALA A 454 32.82 -18.77 2.87
N GLY A 455 31.68 -18.60 3.57
CA GLY A 455 31.63 -17.92 4.88
C GLY A 455 31.88 -16.43 4.89
N THR A 456 31.75 -15.78 3.75
CA THR A 456 31.94 -14.33 3.63
C THR A 456 30.73 -13.71 2.92
N ASP A 457 30.05 -12.85 3.64
CA ASP A 457 29.02 -11.94 3.21
C ASP A 457 27.68 -12.57 2.75
N ARG A 458 26.66 -12.17 3.47
CA ARG A 458 25.26 -12.37 3.14
C ARG A 458 25.01 -11.86 1.72
N LEU A 459 24.65 -12.77 0.80
CA LEU A 459 24.23 -12.37 -0.53
C LEU A 459 22.85 -11.68 -0.46
N TRP A 460 22.77 -10.55 -1.08
CA TRP A 460 21.52 -9.84 -1.27
C TRP A 460 21.50 -9.23 -2.68
N PRO A 461 20.41 -9.41 -3.43
CA PRO A 461 19.33 -10.37 -3.19
C PRO A 461 19.76 -11.82 -3.38
N GLN A 462 18.92 -12.77 -2.94
CA GLN A 462 19.09 -14.20 -3.21
C GLN A 462 18.71 -14.52 -4.67
N ARG A 463 18.91 -15.79 -5.08
CA ARG A 463 18.61 -16.26 -6.42
C ARG A 463 17.27 -17.00 -6.47
N ASP A 464 16.30 -16.47 -7.19
CA ASP A 464 14.99 -17.12 -7.37
C ASP A 464 15.10 -18.45 -8.07
N LYS A 465 16.00 -18.58 -9.06
CA LYS A 465 16.28 -19.86 -9.70
C LYS A 465 16.68 -20.93 -8.69
N TYR A 466 17.56 -20.57 -7.76
CA TYR A 466 18.01 -21.51 -6.74
C TYR A 466 16.89 -21.90 -5.77
N MET A 467 16.01 -20.98 -5.41
CA MET A 467 14.82 -21.28 -4.60
C MET A 467 13.97 -22.36 -5.26
N VAL A 468 13.75 -22.30 -6.56
CA VAL A 468 13.02 -23.32 -7.32
C VAL A 468 13.78 -24.64 -7.33
N GLU A 469 15.08 -24.64 -7.70
CA GLU A 469 15.92 -25.84 -7.76
C GLU A 469 15.89 -26.69 -6.48
N VAL A 470 15.85 -26.05 -5.31
CA VAL A 470 15.94 -26.75 -4.02
C VAL A 470 14.59 -27.10 -3.40
N SER A 471 13.51 -26.50 -3.90
CA SER A 471 12.17 -26.71 -3.34
C SER A 471 11.28 -27.62 -4.18
N VAL A 472 11.57 -27.77 -5.46
CA VAL A 472 10.71 -28.51 -6.40
C VAL A 472 10.51 -29.97 -5.97
N ASP A 473 11.51 -30.62 -5.40
CA ASP A 473 11.44 -31.99 -4.90
C ASP A 473 10.46 -32.19 -3.74
N ASP A 474 10.09 -31.12 -3.03
CA ASP A 474 9.15 -31.23 -1.90
C ASP A 474 7.73 -31.63 -2.37
N TYR A 475 7.35 -31.29 -3.59
CA TYR A 475 5.98 -31.44 -4.06
C TYR A 475 5.83 -32.18 -5.40
N ILE A 476 6.86 -32.18 -6.26
CA ILE A 476 6.72 -32.66 -7.63
C ILE A 476 6.42 -34.17 -7.74
N HIS A 477 6.84 -34.95 -6.75
CA HIS A 477 6.69 -36.42 -6.73
C HIS A 477 5.43 -36.88 -5.97
N GLN A 478 4.57 -35.97 -5.54
CA GLN A 478 3.35 -36.32 -4.81
C GLN A 478 2.26 -36.88 -5.74
N ASP A 479 1.49 -37.85 -5.25
CA ASP A 479 0.34 -38.41 -5.98
C ASP A 479 -0.90 -37.50 -5.92
N THR A 480 -1.00 -36.67 -4.87
CA THR A 480 -2.09 -35.69 -4.70
C THR A 480 -1.79 -34.42 -5.48
N PRO A 481 -2.82 -33.70 -5.95
CA PRO A 481 -2.60 -32.39 -6.51
C PRO A 481 -1.95 -31.46 -5.49
N PHE A 482 -1.17 -30.50 -5.97
CA PHE A 482 -0.47 -29.54 -5.10
C PHE A 482 -0.77 -28.09 -5.53
N HIS A 483 -0.71 -27.22 -4.54
CA HIS A 483 -0.62 -25.78 -4.75
C HIS A 483 0.67 -25.25 -4.14
N VAL A 484 1.43 -24.54 -4.95
CA VAL A 484 2.71 -23.95 -4.56
C VAL A 484 2.69 -22.47 -4.75
N TYR A 485 3.11 -21.72 -3.75
CA TYR A 485 3.30 -20.29 -3.79
C TYR A 485 4.77 -19.93 -3.71
N TYR A 486 5.26 -19.18 -4.67
CA TYR A 486 6.62 -18.62 -4.70
C TYR A 486 6.60 -17.11 -4.61
N LEU A 487 7.33 -16.57 -3.64
CA LEU A 487 7.62 -15.14 -3.55
C LEU A 487 9.09 -14.90 -3.89
N THR A 488 9.35 -14.22 -5.00
CA THR A 488 10.71 -13.93 -5.47
C THR A 488 11.35 -12.77 -4.73
N VAL A 489 12.66 -12.54 -4.94
CA VAL A 489 13.40 -11.44 -4.30
C VAL A 489 14.48 -10.82 -5.19
N SER A 490 14.86 -11.47 -6.29
CA SER A 490 15.98 -11.00 -7.13
C SER A 490 15.73 -9.62 -7.74
N GLY A 491 14.46 -9.30 -8.02
CA GLY A 491 14.00 -8.00 -8.53
C GLY A 491 13.99 -6.86 -7.52
N HIS A 492 14.45 -7.07 -6.29
CA HIS A 492 14.42 -6.03 -5.26
C HIS A 492 15.39 -4.89 -5.56
N THR A 493 14.91 -3.65 -5.34
CA THR A 493 15.76 -2.42 -5.40
C THR A 493 16.96 -2.55 -4.45
N ASN A 494 18.10 -2.02 -4.70
CA ASN A 494 18.74 -1.11 -5.61
C ASN A 494 19.26 -1.79 -6.88
N TYR A 495 18.86 -1.31 -8.02
CA TYR A 495 19.29 -1.91 -9.29
C TYR A 495 20.74 -1.51 -9.60
N GLY A 496 21.60 -2.50 -9.53
CA GLY A 496 23.04 -2.38 -9.80
C GLY A 496 23.63 -3.76 -10.02
N TRP A 497 24.92 -3.82 -10.38
CA TRP A 497 25.61 -5.08 -10.63
C TRP A 497 25.88 -5.83 -9.31
N ASN A 498 24.78 -6.28 -8.67
CA ASN A 498 24.85 -7.25 -7.59
C ASN A 498 25.24 -8.64 -8.13
N ARG A 499 25.31 -9.66 -7.28
CA ARG A 499 25.75 -10.99 -7.70
C ARG A 499 24.77 -11.70 -8.63
N VAL A 500 23.47 -11.43 -8.51
CA VAL A 500 22.45 -11.99 -9.41
C VAL A 500 22.57 -11.35 -10.76
N ALA A 501 22.42 -10.03 -10.85
CA ALA A 501 22.51 -9.27 -12.10
C ALA A 501 23.83 -9.51 -12.83
N SER A 502 24.96 -9.61 -12.10
CA SER A 502 26.30 -9.80 -12.69
C SER A 502 26.47 -11.12 -13.45
N GLN A 503 25.65 -12.15 -13.16
CA GLN A 503 25.70 -13.41 -13.87
C GLN A 503 25.19 -13.30 -15.32
N TYR A 504 24.31 -12.34 -15.57
CA TYR A 504 23.69 -12.10 -16.87
C TYR A 504 24.22 -10.86 -17.57
N ARG A 505 25.30 -10.27 -17.06
CA ARG A 505 25.85 -9.01 -17.54
C ARG A 505 26.16 -9.04 -19.04
N ASP A 506 26.73 -10.12 -19.54
CA ASP A 506 27.08 -10.27 -20.94
C ASP A 506 25.85 -10.34 -21.86
N LEU A 507 24.70 -10.82 -21.34
CA LEU A 507 23.45 -10.89 -22.11
C LEU A 507 22.81 -9.51 -22.33
N VAL A 508 23.02 -8.58 -21.41
CA VAL A 508 22.40 -7.24 -21.43
C VAL A 508 23.35 -6.13 -21.83
N ALA A 509 24.65 -6.44 -22.06
CA ALA A 509 25.71 -5.44 -22.28
C ALA A 509 25.47 -4.57 -23.53
N ASP A 510 24.85 -5.13 -24.58
CA ASP A 510 24.58 -4.43 -25.84
C ASP A 510 23.20 -3.74 -25.89
N LEU A 511 22.39 -3.84 -24.80
CA LEU A 511 21.10 -3.16 -24.74
C LEU A 511 21.28 -1.63 -24.68
N PRO A 512 20.42 -0.85 -25.35
CA PRO A 512 20.55 0.61 -25.42
C PRO A 512 20.09 1.34 -24.14
N TYR A 513 20.29 0.73 -22.98
CA TYR A 513 19.84 1.22 -21.69
C TYR A 513 20.99 1.60 -20.77
N SER A 514 20.69 2.36 -19.72
CA SER A 514 21.65 2.66 -18.64
C SER A 514 22.11 1.37 -17.94
N GLU A 515 23.27 1.41 -17.27
CA GLU A 515 23.75 0.26 -16.49
C GLU A 515 22.76 -0.17 -15.40
N LYS A 516 21.97 0.78 -14.89
CA LYS A 516 20.93 0.53 -13.88
C LYS A 516 19.78 -0.31 -14.48
N THR A 517 19.29 0.09 -15.65
CA THR A 517 18.22 -0.62 -16.35
C THR A 517 18.68 -1.99 -16.87
N GLN A 518 19.92 -2.07 -17.36
CA GLN A 518 20.53 -3.36 -17.71
C GLN A 518 20.59 -4.32 -16.50
N ALA A 519 21.00 -3.81 -15.34
CA ALA A 519 21.06 -4.60 -14.12
C ALA A 519 19.67 -5.00 -13.62
N TYR A 520 18.66 -4.14 -13.80
CA TYR A 520 17.27 -4.45 -13.51
C TYR A 520 16.75 -5.60 -14.39
N VAL A 521 16.90 -5.50 -15.71
CA VAL A 521 16.50 -6.56 -16.65
C VAL A 521 17.17 -7.89 -16.30
N ALA A 522 18.47 -7.84 -15.94
CA ALA A 522 19.22 -9.03 -15.54
C ALA A 522 18.67 -9.70 -14.27
N ALA A 523 18.33 -8.92 -13.25
CA ALA A 523 17.90 -9.44 -11.95
C ALA A 523 16.40 -9.73 -11.86
N ALA A 524 15.55 -8.81 -12.37
CA ALA A 524 14.09 -8.91 -12.21
C ALA A 524 13.40 -9.71 -13.34
N ALA A 525 14.03 -9.83 -14.50
CA ALA A 525 13.41 -10.53 -15.62
C ALA A 525 14.18 -11.81 -15.99
N ILE A 526 15.49 -11.73 -16.29
CA ILE A 526 16.24 -12.92 -16.75
C ILE A 526 16.39 -13.96 -15.63
N GLU A 527 16.69 -13.56 -14.39
CA GLU A 527 16.80 -14.53 -13.27
C GLU A 527 15.47 -15.26 -13.05
N VAL A 528 14.34 -14.54 -13.09
CA VAL A 528 13.01 -15.13 -12.95
C VAL A 528 12.67 -16.04 -14.14
N ASP A 529 13.04 -15.65 -15.37
CA ASP A 529 12.88 -16.50 -16.57
C ASP A 529 13.62 -17.82 -16.41
N ARG A 530 14.85 -17.80 -15.92
CA ARG A 530 15.66 -19.02 -15.65
C ARG A 530 15.11 -19.84 -14.51
N ALA A 531 14.47 -19.22 -13.50
CA ALA A 531 13.74 -19.94 -12.47
C ALA A 531 12.53 -20.67 -13.06
N MET A 532 11.81 -20.01 -13.94
CA MET A 532 10.63 -20.57 -14.61
C MET A 532 11.02 -21.69 -15.57
N GLU A 533 12.07 -21.51 -16.41
CA GLU A 533 12.62 -22.54 -17.27
C GLU A 533 12.95 -23.81 -16.47
N THR A 534 13.64 -23.66 -15.34
CA THR A 534 13.97 -24.78 -14.44
C THR A 534 12.72 -25.49 -13.94
N LEU A 535 11.68 -24.75 -13.53
CA LEU A 535 10.42 -25.32 -13.07
C LEU A 535 9.72 -26.13 -14.18
N LEU A 536 9.66 -25.58 -15.40
CA LEU A 536 9.03 -26.28 -16.52
C LEU A 536 9.75 -27.58 -16.88
N ASP A 537 11.09 -27.57 -16.87
CA ASP A 537 11.92 -28.76 -17.12
C ASP A 537 11.63 -29.86 -16.08
N GLU A 538 11.52 -29.51 -14.80
CA GLU A 538 11.21 -30.45 -13.72
C GLU A 538 9.77 -30.97 -13.80
N LEU A 539 8.80 -30.11 -14.14
CA LEU A 539 7.41 -30.52 -14.36
C LEU A 539 7.28 -31.47 -15.55
N GLU A 540 8.00 -31.21 -16.65
CA GLU A 540 8.04 -32.08 -17.83
C GLU A 540 8.65 -33.44 -17.46
N ALA A 541 9.80 -33.44 -16.78
CA ALA A 541 10.49 -34.66 -16.34
C ALA A 541 9.63 -35.52 -15.42
N ALA A 542 8.79 -34.90 -14.57
CA ALA A 542 7.84 -35.58 -13.69
C ALA A 542 6.52 -35.96 -14.40
N GLY A 543 6.30 -35.54 -15.66
CA GLY A 543 5.06 -35.78 -16.40
C GLY A 543 3.86 -35.02 -15.84
N LYS A 544 4.09 -33.86 -15.26
CA LYS A 544 3.06 -32.99 -14.62
C LYS A 544 2.82 -31.68 -15.37
N LEU A 545 3.59 -31.38 -16.41
CA LEU A 545 3.51 -30.10 -17.14
C LEU A 545 2.12 -29.86 -17.72
N ASP A 546 1.52 -30.86 -18.39
CA ASP A 546 0.22 -30.72 -19.04
C ASP A 546 -0.97 -30.59 -18.07
N ASN A 547 -0.78 -30.88 -16.79
CA ASN A 547 -1.83 -30.76 -15.78
C ASN A 547 -1.44 -29.79 -14.65
N THR A 548 -0.69 -28.76 -15.01
CA THR A 548 -0.29 -27.70 -14.09
C THR A 548 -0.70 -26.32 -14.67
N LEU A 549 -1.43 -25.55 -13.88
CA LEU A 549 -1.72 -24.13 -14.14
C LEU A 549 -0.62 -23.29 -13.47
N ILE A 550 0.08 -22.49 -14.28
CA ILE A 550 1.10 -21.55 -13.79
C ILE A 550 0.54 -20.14 -13.85
N ILE A 551 0.65 -19.43 -12.72
CA ILE A 551 0.21 -18.05 -12.57
C ILE A 551 1.43 -17.24 -12.12
N ALA A 552 1.69 -16.10 -12.77
CA ALA A 552 2.74 -15.18 -12.34
C ALA A 552 2.31 -13.73 -12.49
N THR A 553 2.56 -12.94 -11.45
CA THR A 553 2.27 -11.50 -11.41
C THR A 553 3.33 -10.76 -10.62
N GLY A 554 3.58 -9.49 -10.94
CA GLY A 554 4.38 -8.62 -10.08
C GLY A 554 3.67 -8.35 -8.74
N ASP A 555 4.42 -8.22 -7.64
CA ASP A 555 3.90 -7.70 -6.38
C ASP A 555 3.61 -6.20 -6.47
N HIS A 556 4.53 -5.47 -7.05
CA HIS A 556 4.48 -4.06 -7.40
C HIS A 556 5.48 -3.73 -8.53
N ILE A 557 5.35 -2.56 -9.09
CA ILE A 557 6.33 -2.01 -10.04
C ILE A 557 7.60 -1.55 -9.30
N PRO A 558 8.74 -1.31 -9.98
CA PRO A 558 9.95 -0.71 -9.37
C PRO A 558 9.75 0.77 -9.04
N TYR A 559 8.86 1.07 -8.10
CA TYR A 559 8.36 2.40 -7.76
C TYR A 559 9.44 3.37 -7.22
N SER A 560 10.54 2.88 -6.69
CA SER A 560 11.66 3.71 -6.23
C SER A 560 12.60 4.12 -7.36
N ASP A 561 12.46 3.50 -8.51
CA ASP A 561 13.35 3.62 -9.66
C ASP A 561 12.56 3.68 -10.99
N VAL A 562 11.56 4.57 -11.06
CA VAL A 562 10.65 4.73 -12.22
C VAL A 562 11.41 5.04 -13.52
N ASP A 563 12.59 5.67 -13.42
CA ASP A 563 13.48 5.91 -14.55
C ASP A 563 13.86 4.63 -15.33
N VAL A 564 13.91 3.47 -14.65
CA VAL A 564 14.09 2.17 -15.28
C VAL A 564 12.92 1.85 -16.21
N LEU A 565 11.68 2.08 -15.75
CA LEU A 565 10.48 1.87 -16.56
C LEU A 565 10.39 2.84 -17.73
N GLU A 566 10.81 4.09 -17.53
CA GLU A 566 10.83 5.11 -18.58
C GLU A 566 11.77 4.73 -19.73
N GLU A 567 12.95 4.18 -19.40
CA GLU A 567 13.87 3.66 -20.42
C GLU A 567 13.28 2.45 -21.16
N LEU A 568 12.69 1.49 -20.45
CA LEU A 568 12.11 0.28 -21.05
C LEU A 568 10.87 0.59 -21.90
N ALA A 569 9.99 1.45 -21.42
CA ALA A 569 8.78 1.86 -22.14
C ALA A 569 9.05 2.87 -23.27
N GLY A 570 10.23 3.50 -23.29
CA GLY A 570 10.58 4.55 -24.25
C GLY A 570 9.76 5.84 -24.11
N LYS A 571 9.14 6.08 -22.95
CA LYS A 571 8.34 7.28 -22.66
C LYS A 571 8.47 7.69 -21.18
N PRO A 572 8.32 9.00 -20.86
CA PRO A 572 8.33 9.43 -19.47
C PRO A 572 7.03 9.07 -18.78
N PHE A 573 7.11 8.62 -17.52
CA PHE A 573 5.99 8.45 -16.61
C PHE A 573 5.99 9.49 -15.47
N GLY A 574 7.08 10.26 -15.32
CA GLY A 574 7.39 11.10 -14.17
C GLY A 574 8.30 10.38 -13.18
N SER A 575 9.34 11.07 -12.70
CA SER A 575 10.29 10.47 -11.79
C SER A 575 9.71 10.28 -10.39
N SER A 576 10.25 9.32 -9.64
CA SER A 576 9.93 9.15 -8.21
C SER A 576 10.26 10.40 -7.36
N GLU A 577 11.02 11.35 -7.90
CA GLU A 577 11.31 12.64 -7.28
C GLU A 577 10.21 13.69 -7.58
N ASP A 578 9.43 13.49 -8.64
CA ASP A 578 8.33 14.35 -9.05
C ASP A 578 6.96 13.79 -8.62
N LEU A 579 6.71 13.81 -7.33
CA LEU A 579 5.38 13.52 -6.79
C LEU A 579 4.31 14.51 -7.25
N GLU A 580 4.71 15.73 -7.62
CA GLU A 580 3.86 16.72 -8.29
C GLU A 580 3.36 16.20 -9.64
N TYR A 581 4.20 15.52 -10.40
CA TYR A 581 3.82 14.96 -11.69
C TYR A 581 2.71 13.92 -11.56
N LEU A 582 2.80 13.03 -10.57
CA LEU A 582 1.75 12.04 -10.28
C LEU A 582 0.47 12.66 -9.70
N ARG A 583 0.51 13.91 -9.22
CA ARG A 583 -0.64 14.61 -8.64
C ARG A 583 -1.34 15.58 -9.60
N GLU A 584 -0.63 16.33 -10.41
CA GLU A 584 -1.16 17.51 -11.10
C GLU A 584 -1.20 17.41 -12.61
N SER A 585 -0.27 16.74 -13.24
CA SER A 585 -0.30 16.50 -14.67
C SER A 585 -1.10 15.26 -14.99
N ALA A 586 -1.37 15.02 -16.25
CA ALA A 586 -1.94 13.76 -16.69
C ALA A 586 -1.06 12.62 -16.16
N ILE A 587 -1.48 12.00 -15.05
CA ILE A 587 -0.84 10.79 -14.51
C ILE A 587 -0.91 9.78 -15.64
N ASP A 588 0.24 9.36 -16.16
CA ASP A 588 0.28 8.25 -17.09
C ASP A 588 0.22 6.94 -16.29
N PHE A 589 -0.98 6.41 -16.14
CA PHE A 589 -1.22 5.18 -15.39
C PHE A 589 -0.64 3.94 -16.08
N ASP A 590 -0.14 4.06 -17.31
CA ASP A 590 0.64 3.00 -17.92
C ASP A 590 1.93 2.66 -17.14
N VAL A 591 2.36 3.53 -16.23
CA VAL A 591 3.43 3.19 -15.27
C VAL A 591 3.11 1.93 -14.48
N TYR A 592 1.83 1.66 -14.21
CA TYR A 592 1.34 0.48 -13.48
C TYR A 592 0.96 -0.68 -14.40
N LYS A 593 1.01 -0.49 -15.73
CA LYS A 593 0.73 -1.56 -16.68
C LYS A 593 1.78 -2.66 -16.55
N ASN A 594 1.32 -3.90 -16.47
CA ASN A 594 2.19 -5.04 -16.21
C ASN A 594 1.71 -6.27 -16.99
N THR A 595 2.41 -7.39 -16.81
CA THR A 595 2.03 -8.68 -17.38
C THR A 595 1.50 -9.60 -16.29
N LEU A 596 0.35 -10.20 -16.55
CA LEU A 596 -0.18 -11.34 -15.81
C LEU A 596 -0.01 -12.58 -16.68
N ILE A 597 0.60 -13.60 -16.14
CA ILE A 597 0.69 -14.93 -16.76
C ILE A 597 -0.36 -15.83 -16.11
N MET A 598 -1.22 -16.44 -16.91
CA MET A 598 -2.04 -17.60 -16.59
C MET A 598 -1.92 -18.57 -17.75
N TRP A 599 -1.15 -19.63 -17.56
CA TRP A 599 -0.74 -20.53 -18.61
C TRP A 599 -0.70 -21.98 -18.15
N SER A 600 -1.02 -22.88 -19.07
CA SER A 600 -0.79 -24.32 -18.94
C SER A 600 -0.33 -24.89 -20.29
N ALA A 601 0.57 -25.85 -20.28
CA ALA A 601 1.00 -26.53 -21.49
C ALA A 601 -0.14 -27.28 -22.21
N SER A 602 -1.28 -27.49 -21.55
CA SER A 602 -2.48 -28.06 -22.15
C SER A 602 -3.33 -27.08 -22.97
N MET A 603 -2.97 -25.81 -23.00
CA MET A 603 -3.68 -24.83 -23.83
C MET A 603 -3.26 -24.95 -25.29
N ASP A 604 -4.23 -25.19 -26.19
CA ASP A 604 -3.97 -25.35 -27.62
C ASP A 604 -3.79 -23.99 -28.34
N GLU A 605 -4.46 -22.94 -27.88
CA GLU A 605 -4.44 -21.60 -28.48
C GLU A 605 -4.50 -20.53 -27.38
N PRO A 606 -3.87 -19.34 -27.59
CA PRO A 606 -3.97 -18.24 -26.66
C PRO A 606 -5.38 -17.66 -26.59
N VAL A 607 -5.73 -17.11 -25.42
CA VAL A 607 -7.01 -16.44 -25.17
C VAL A 607 -6.75 -14.97 -24.94
N GLU A 608 -7.17 -14.12 -25.87
CA GLU A 608 -7.03 -12.66 -25.77
C GLU A 608 -8.06 -12.07 -24.81
N VAL A 609 -7.58 -11.22 -23.87
CA VAL A 609 -8.40 -10.59 -22.84
C VAL A 609 -8.14 -9.09 -22.82
N ASP A 610 -9.12 -8.31 -23.29
CA ASP A 610 -9.03 -6.84 -23.36
C ASP A 610 -9.58 -6.12 -22.12
N LYS A 611 -10.23 -6.85 -21.21
CA LYS A 611 -10.80 -6.29 -20.00
C LYS A 611 -9.73 -5.63 -19.12
N VAL A 612 -10.05 -4.46 -18.58
CA VAL A 612 -9.24 -3.78 -17.57
C VAL A 612 -9.26 -4.58 -16.27
N CYS A 613 -8.11 -5.00 -15.77
CA CYS A 613 -8.00 -5.88 -14.60
C CYS A 613 -6.73 -5.62 -13.77
N CYS A 614 -6.70 -6.12 -12.55
CA CYS A 614 -5.57 -5.98 -11.63
C CYS A 614 -5.43 -7.18 -10.68
N GLN A 615 -4.48 -7.11 -9.77
CA GLN A 615 -4.10 -8.21 -8.88
C GLN A 615 -5.25 -8.81 -8.06
N VAL A 616 -6.21 -8.00 -7.57
CA VAL A 616 -7.34 -8.52 -6.77
C VAL A 616 -8.29 -9.41 -7.59
N ASP A 617 -8.24 -9.32 -8.92
CA ASP A 617 -9.06 -10.09 -9.83
C ASP A 617 -8.49 -11.49 -10.10
N ILE A 618 -7.23 -11.74 -9.73
CA ILE A 618 -6.56 -13.04 -9.91
C ILE A 618 -7.30 -14.13 -9.14
N LEU A 619 -7.59 -13.89 -7.87
CA LEU A 619 -8.21 -14.89 -7.00
C LEU A 619 -9.57 -15.37 -7.51
N PRO A 620 -10.56 -14.51 -7.81
CA PRO A 620 -11.84 -14.96 -8.35
C PRO A 620 -11.71 -15.62 -9.73
N THR A 621 -10.79 -15.14 -10.59
CA THR A 621 -10.54 -15.73 -11.91
C THR A 621 -9.99 -17.15 -11.79
N VAL A 622 -8.98 -17.37 -10.94
CA VAL A 622 -8.39 -18.69 -10.72
C VAL A 622 -9.40 -19.63 -10.05
N SER A 623 -10.22 -19.11 -9.10
CA SER A 623 -11.28 -19.91 -8.50
C SER A 623 -12.29 -20.40 -9.53
N ASN A 624 -12.69 -19.54 -10.47
CA ASN A 624 -13.57 -19.92 -11.57
C ASN A 624 -12.91 -20.92 -12.55
N LEU A 625 -11.67 -20.68 -12.96
CA LEU A 625 -10.89 -21.56 -13.84
C LEU A 625 -10.73 -22.98 -13.26
N LEU A 626 -10.60 -23.09 -11.94
CA LEU A 626 -10.48 -24.36 -11.22
C LEU A 626 -11.84 -24.97 -10.84
N GLY A 627 -12.96 -24.32 -11.16
CA GLY A 627 -14.29 -24.79 -10.80
C GLY A 627 -14.58 -24.81 -9.29
N LEU A 628 -13.84 -24.04 -8.49
CA LEU A 628 -13.98 -23.98 -7.04
C LEU A 628 -15.30 -23.28 -6.66
N GLU A 629 -15.86 -23.67 -5.51
CA GLU A 629 -17.04 -23.02 -4.96
C GLU A 629 -16.65 -21.73 -4.23
N TYR A 630 -17.14 -20.57 -4.71
CA TYR A 630 -16.90 -19.27 -4.09
C TYR A 630 -18.09 -18.32 -4.27
N ASP A 631 -18.17 -17.31 -3.41
CA ASP A 631 -19.16 -16.24 -3.53
C ASP A 631 -18.48 -14.95 -4.01
N SER A 632 -18.69 -14.64 -5.28
CA SER A 632 -18.05 -13.48 -5.94
C SER A 632 -18.46 -12.13 -5.33
N ARG A 633 -19.61 -12.07 -4.62
CA ARG A 633 -20.06 -10.85 -3.92
C ARG A 633 -19.13 -10.45 -2.78
N MET A 634 -18.47 -11.44 -2.13
CA MET A 634 -17.65 -11.25 -0.94
C MET A 634 -16.16 -11.04 -1.25
N LEU A 635 -15.80 -10.84 -2.51
CA LEU A 635 -14.44 -10.53 -2.96
C LEU A 635 -14.33 -9.08 -3.45
N ALA A 636 -13.15 -8.47 -3.32
CA ALA A 636 -12.93 -7.12 -3.84
C ALA A 636 -12.72 -7.13 -5.37
N GLY A 637 -12.09 -8.17 -5.92
CA GLY A 637 -11.92 -8.41 -7.35
C GLY A 637 -13.12 -9.09 -7.99
N SER A 638 -13.05 -9.22 -9.31
CA SER A 638 -14.04 -9.90 -10.16
C SER A 638 -13.34 -10.89 -11.07
N ASP A 639 -14.02 -11.97 -11.46
CA ASP A 639 -13.49 -12.88 -12.48
C ASP A 639 -13.27 -12.12 -13.79
N ILE A 640 -12.00 -12.07 -14.25
CA ILE A 640 -11.59 -11.34 -15.45
C ILE A 640 -12.30 -11.90 -16.69
N LEU A 641 -12.59 -13.19 -16.71
CA LEU A 641 -13.20 -13.90 -17.85
C LEU A 641 -14.74 -13.84 -17.84
N SER A 642 -15.35 -13.27 -16.79
CA SER A 642 -16.79 -13.08 -16.69
C SER A 642 -17.29 -11.90 -17.54
N ASP A 643 -18.59 -11.68 -17.57
CA ASP A 643 -19.25 -10.53 -18.22
C ASP A 643 -19.25 -9.25 -17.35
N SER A 644 -18.60 -9.27 -16.17
CA SER A 644 -18.48 -8.10 -15.29
C SER A 644 -17.65 -6.99 -15.92
N GLU A 645 -17.95 -5.74 -15.56
CA GLU A 645 -17.10 -4.60 -15.95
C GLU A 645 -15.74 -4.69 -15.26
N GLY A 646 -14.65 -4.47 -16.03
CA GLY A 646 -13.31 -4.39 -15.50
C GLY A 646 -13.10 -3.13 -14.66
N LEU A 647 -12.31 -3.24 -13.59
CA LEU A 647 -12.03 -2.13 -12.68
C LEU A 647 -10.67 -2.25 -12.02
N VAL A 648 -9.83 -1.25 -12.22
CA VAL A 648 -8.58 -1.05 -11.47
C VAL A 648 -8.76 0.13 -10.53
N VAL A 649 -8.50 -0.07 -9.25
CA VAL A 649 -8.54 0.98 -8.22
C VAL A 649 -7.13 1.26 -7.74
N PHE A 650 -6.73 2.53 -7.77
CA PHE A 650 -5.43 2.97 -7.28
C PHE A 650 -5.54 3.50 -5.84
N SER A 651 -4.45 3.43 -5.08
CA SER A 651 -4.43 3.93 -3.68
C SER A 651 -4.81 5.40 -3.55
N SER A 652 -4.58 6.19 -4.62
CA SER A 652 -5.01 7.58 -4.75
C SER A 652 -6.53 7.76 -4.86
N ARG A 653 -7.31 6.66 -5.00
CA ARG A 653 -8.74 6.65 -5.36
C ARG A 653 -9.02 7.15 -6.79
N CYS A 654 -8.01 7.29 -7.63
CA CYS A 654 -8.20 7.24 -9.07
C CYS A 654 -8.60 5.82 -9.46
N TRP A 655 -9.32 5.66 -10.56
CA TRP A 655 -9.72 4.34 -11.03
C TRP A 655 -9.85 4.32 -12.55
N GLN A 656 -9.65 3.13 -13.11
CA GLN A 656 -9.86 2.85 -14.52
C GLN A 656 -10.83 1.68 -14.66
N SER A 657 -11.77 1.82 -15.59
CA SER A 657 -12.70 0.74 -15.97
C SER A 657 -12.71 0.57 -17.50
N ASP A 658 -13.43 -0.42 -17.98
CA ASP A 658 -13.65 -0.61 -19.43
C ASP A 658 -14.35 0.60 -20.08
N ARG A 659 -15.03 1.45 -19.29
CA ARG A 659 -15.70 2.66 -19.78
C ARG A 659 -14.82 3.91 -19.80
N GLY A 660 -13.72 3.93 -19.05
CA GLY A 660 -12.81 5.09 -19.01
C GLY A 660 -12.07 5.26 -17.70
N PHE A 661 -11.40 6.38 -17.60
CA PHE A 661 -10.51 6.71 -16.50
C PHE A 661 -11.01 7.93 -15.71
N TYR A 662 -11.06 7.79 -14.38
CA TYR A 662 -11.36 8.88 -13.45
C TYR A 662 -10.11 9.37 -12.73
N ASN A 663 -9.78 10.63 -12.92
CA ASN A 663 -8.73 11.32 -12.18
C ASN A 663 -9.35 12.07 -11.00
N ARG A 664 -9.10 11.61 -9.79
CA ARG A 664 -9.60 12.23 -8.55
C ARG A 664 -9.05 13.63 -8.31
N PHE A 665 -7.81 13.90 -8.70
CA PHE A 665 -7.16 15.18 -8.43
C PHE A 665 -7.75 16.32 -9.27
N THR A 666 -8.09 16.02 -10.52
CA THR A 666 -8.77 16.96 -11.42
C THR A 666 -10.28 16.84 -11.38
N GLN A 667 -10.82 15.79 -10.74
CA GLN A 667 -12.25 15.44 -10.71
C GLN A 667 -12.84 15.28 -12.11
N THR A 668 -12.06 14.74 -13.03
CA THR A 668 -12.45 14.53 -14.42
C THR A 668 -12.53 13.04 -14.74
N PHE A 669 -13.54 12.68 -15.51
CA PHE A 669 -13.67 11.37 -16.12
C PHE A 669 -13.41 11.48 -17.63
N THR A 670 -12.53 10.63 -18.13
CA THR A 670 -12.22 10.55 -19.57
C THR A 670 -12.76 9.21 -20.08
N PRO A 671 -13.78 9.20 -20.93
CA PRO A 671 -14.30 7.97 -21.50
C PRO A 671 -13.23 7.23 -22.33
N ALA A 672 -13.27 5.88 -22.30
CA ALA A 672 -12.43 5.04 -23.15
C ALA A 672 -12.75 5.22 -24.63
N GLU A 673 -11.85 4.81 -25.49
CA GLU A 673 -12.06 4.90 -26.95
C GLU A 673 -13.31 4.13 -27.36
N GLY A 674 -14.19 4.77 -28.12
CA GLY A 674 -15.46 4.18 -28.55
C GLY A 674 -16.60 4.28 -27.55
N VAL A 675 -16.36 4.66 -26.30
CA VAL A 675 -17.40 4.85 -25.29
C VAL A 675 -18.02 6.24 -25.41
N THR A 676 -19.34 6.29 -25.52
CA THR A 676 -20.12 7.53 -25.61
C THR A 676 -21.10 7.61 -24.43
N MET A 677 -20.99 8.66 -23.62
CA MET A 677 -21.86 8.94 -22.48
C MET A 677 -22.31 10.41 -22.51
N THR A 678 -23.57 10.66 -22.19
CA THR A 678 -24.03 12.02 -21.92
C THR A 678 -23.41 12.57 -20.62
N ALA A 679 -23.42 13.87 -20.42
CA ALA A 679 -22.89 14.45 -19.18
C ALA A 679 -23.67 13.99 -17.92
N GLU A 680 -24.96 13.67 -18.05
CA GLU A 680 -25.78 13.15 -16.96
C GLU A 680 -25.40 11.72 -16.62
N GLU A 681 -25.33 10.81 -17.60
CA GLU A 681 -24.90 9.42 -17.44
C GLU A 681 -23.48 9.34 -16.86
N GLN A 682 -22.56 10.19 -17.35
CA GLN A 682 -21.21 10.28 -16.83
C GLN A 682 -21.19 10.72 -15.35
N GLY A 683 -22.01 11.70 -14.98
CA GLY A 683 -22.11 12.19 -13.60
C GLY A 683 -22.66 11.12 -12.64
N GLU A 684 -23.71 10.39 -13.06
CA GLU A 684 -24.28 9.28 -12.29
C GLU A 684 -23.28 8.13 -12.14
N TYR A 685 -22.63 7.73 -13.23
CA TYR A 685 -21.64 6.66 -13.24
C TYR A 685 -20.45 7.00 -12.33
N VAL A 686 -19.85 8.18 -12.46
CA VAL A 686 -18.73 8.62 -11.60
C VAL A 686 -19.15 8.64 -10.13
N SER A 687 -20.37 9.12 -9.82
CA SER A 687 -20.85 9.14 -8.44
C SER A 687 -21.01 7.72 -7.85
N ALA A 688 -21.52 6.77 -8.62
CA ALA A 688 -21.67 5.39 -8.22
C ALA A 688 -20.30 4.70 -8.05
N MET A 689 -19.38 4.89 -9.01
CA MET A 689 -18.04 4.32 -8.96
C MET A 689 -17.22 4.85 -7.78
N ARG A 690 -17.32 6.13 -7.46
CA ARG A 690 -16.64 6.71 -6.28
C ARG A 690 -17.07 6.05 -4.97
N ARG A 691 -18.36 5.70 -4.82
CA ARG A 691 -18.85 4.96 -3.66
C ARG A 691 -18.32 3.53 -3.66
N LEU A 692 -18.42 2.83 -4.80
CA LEU A 692 -17.89 1.48 -4.94
C LEU A 692 -16.40 1.40 -4.60
N VAL A 693 -15.60 2.32 -5.12
CA VAL A 693 -14.16 2.43 -4.82
C VAL A 693 -13.91 2.61 -3.32
N SER A 694 -14.69 3.49 -2.65
CA SER A 694 -14.59 3.65 -1.20
C SER A 694 -14.94 2.35 -0.47
N TYR A 695 -16.00 1.67 -0.86
CA TYR A 695 -16.41 0.41 -0.20
C TYR A 695 -15.36 -0.69 -0.39
N LYS A 696 -14.83 -0.85 -1.60
CA LYS A 696 -13.78 -1.84 -1.87
C LYS A 696 -12.48 -1.58 -1.08
N LEU A 697 -12.04 -0.31 -0.99
CA LEU A 697 -10.82 0.05 -0.27
C LEU A 697 -10.97 -0.01 1.26
N ASP A 698 -12.14 0.36 1.76
CA ASP A 698 -12.34 0.54 3.20
C ASP A 698 -12.97 -0.70 3.88
N SER A 699 -13.43 -1.72 3.10
CA SER A 699 -14.02 -2.96 3.65
C SER A 699 -12.98 -3.96 4.19
N THR A 700 -11.76 -3.96 3.66
CA THR A 700 -10.71 -4.94 4.02
C THR A 700 -10.42 -4.96 5.52
N ASP A 701 -10.30 -3.79 6.14
CA ASP A 701 -10.07 -3.71 7.58
C ASP A 701 -11.23 -4.32 8.38
N LEU A 702 -12.46 -4.07 7.95
CA LEU A 702 -13.64 -4.62 8.61
C LEU A 702 -13.67 -6.15 8.48
N ILE A 703 -13.31 -6.68 7.31
CA ILE A 703 -13.22 -8.12 7.07
C ILE A 703 -12.19 -8.76 8.01
N ILE A 704 -10.98 -8.19 8.08
CA ILE A 704 -9.87 -8.75 8.85
C ILE A 704 -10.07 -8.57 10.35
N GLU A 705 -10.43 -7.36 10.82
CA GLU A 705 -10.54 -7.05 12.25
C GLU A 705 -11.75 -7.72 12.93
N ASN A 706 -12.80 -8.01 12.17
CA ASN A 706 -14.00 -8.68 12.69
C ASN A 706 -14.03 -10.16 12.36
N ASP A 707 -13.01 -10.70 11.70
CA ASP A 707 -12.97 -12.08 11.21
C ASP A 707 -14.27 -12.46 10.48
N PHE A 708 -14.65 -11.63 9.51
CA PHE A 708 -15.96 -11.70 8.86
C PHE A 708 -16.22 -13.07 8.23
N TYR A 709 -15.22 -13.68 7.60
CA TYR A 709 -15.39 -14.98 6.98
C TYR A 709 -15.56 -16.11 8.00
N ASP A 710 -14.97 -16.00 9.20
CA ASP A 710 -15.27 -16.94 10.29
C ASP A 710 -16.71 -16.78 10.81
N TYR A 711 -17.20 -15.54 10.90
CA TYR A 711 -18.60 -15.27 11.23
C TYR A 711 -19.57 -15.93 10.23
N VAL A 712 -19.25 -15.91 8.93
CA VAL A 712 -20.09 -16.48 7.86
C VAL A 712 -19.97 -18.01 7.80
N PHE A 713 -18.75 -18.55 7.81
CA PHE A 713 -18.46 -19.95 7.48
C PHE A 713 -18.02 -20.80 8.69
N GLY A 714 -17.53 -20.19 9.76
CA GLY A 714 -17.00 -20.91 10.93
C GLY A 714 -18.06 -21.65 11.73
N GLN A 715 -19.33 -21.25 11.64
CA GLN A 715 -20.43 -21.89 12.34
C GLN A 715 -20.92 -23.20 11.65
N SER A 716 -20.46 -23.50 10.47
CA SER A 716 -20.88 -24.68 9.69
C SER A 716 -20.14 -25.96 10.08
N GLY A 717 -19.17 -25.92 10.99
CA GLY A 717 -18.31 -27.02 11.42
C GLY A 717 -18.42 -27.39 12.90
N ALA A 718 -19.41 -26.86 13.66
CA ALA A 718 -19.62 -27.19 15.07
C ALA A 718 -20.75 -28.21 15.27
#